data_69629318270b94e536a0e7f19c2c4094
#
_entry.id   69629318270b94e536a0e7f19c2c4094
#
_cell.length_a   1.000
_cell.length_b   1.000
_cell.length_c   1.000
_cell.angle_alpha   90.00
_cell.angle_beta   90.00
_cell.angle_gamma   90.00
#
_symmetry.space_group_name_H-M   'P 1'
#
loop_
_entity.id
_entity.type
_entity.pdbx_description
1 polymer ?
#
loop_
_entity_poly.entity_id
_entity_poly.type
_entity_poly.pdbx_seq_one_letter_code
_entity_poly.pdbx_strand_id
1 'polypeptide(L)'
;MGKHLKLLLVMALLLPNFLMAQIADDDIYEANRLKKVFPDDRVVATLVEEEFNFDKGRSDDKLPVVTATRNIGINFLSLRERAGIQYFDFYNSFCKITSFKQLEKAKGMFGIKKNYNVGYAIDRSASSSDFFSDDSRVKFFNISFSGYGDITRVESEKKYFDSKYLTSVYFHSWFPAKEKIVRIKVPEWLELDIREFNFADYKISKSKTQEKGYNVYTYKMQNVIAMKSEERAVGTAYSYPHLVFVVKSFTTEGKKEKGFGDVGDLYNWYSYLYKKCVNKPDELKAKVTELTKGKANDIEKVKAIFYWVQDNIRYIAFEDGLAGFIPATAQDVFKSKYGDCKGMANLMTEMLKVAGLEAYMTWIGTRHLPYDYTLPSLAVDNHCISTVILGGKEYFLDGTEKYIPFGDYAWRIQGKEVLIGKGDKYDVKKVPLQDKEKSKILTQTTFKLENNILKGHVKVTLTGEQRTNFHQYYHDLPSDDKKKLIQRFLEFGNKNLAVANVKTSDLNNREIPVVVEGDIDLSNYVITEDKEIYVGIDFFPEDLRGLVPDKDRQQDYALHSAYVSQDETELMLPAGYKVTSLPAAINEKTEDYEASGSYSSKDNKVIFKKTLSFNTGRIRKADFENWKTFTKKLKDFNSNLILIMKP
;
A
#
# COMPACT_ATOMS: atom_id res chain seq x y z
N MET A 1 70.37 39.61 -16.59
CA MET A 1 69.43 38.63 -17.11
C MET A 1 69.44 37.32 -16.22
N GLY A 2 69.17 37.39 -14.99
CA GLY A 2 69.31 36.24 -14.05
C GLY A 2 68.34 36.17 -12.91
N LYS A 3 67.38 37.11 -12.77
CA LYS A 3 66.42 37.13 -11.65
C LYS A 3 64.96 36.83 -12.06
N HIS A 4 64.62 36.96 -13.35
CA HIS A 4 63.26 36.69 -13.80
C HIS A 4 63.00 35.22 -14.21
N LEU A 5 64.02 34.41 -14.38
CA LEU A 5 63.85 33.00 -14.75
C LEU A 5 63.58 32.07 -13.55
N LYS A 6 63.94 32.52 -12.34
CA LYS A 6 63.64 31.76 -11.08
C LYS A 6 62.22 31.99 -10.54
N LEU A 7 61.57 33.10 -10.93
CA LEU A 7 60.19 33.36 -10.50
C LEU A 7 59.15 32.62 -11.35
N LEU A 8 59.46 32.32 -12.62
CA LEU A 8 58.59 31.54 -13.51
C LEU A 8 58.62 30.04 -13.17
N LEU A 9 59.71 29.52 -12.61
CA LEU A 9 59.82 28.10 -12.20
C LEU A 9 59.10 27.84 -10.85
N VAL A 10 58.97 28.87 -9.99
CA VAL A 10 58.25 28.72 -8.71
C VAL A 10 56.74 28.94 -8.89
N MET A 11 56.28 29.70 -9.85
CA MET A 11 54.85 29.83 -10.20
C MET A 11 54.29 28.60 -10.91
N ALA A 12 55.10 27.80 -11.59
CA ALA A 12 54.67 26.53 -12.22
C ALA A 12 54.48 25.40 -11.18
N LEU A 13 54.98 25.54 -9.95
CA LEU A 13 54.85 24.56 -8.83
C LEU A 13 53.66 24.84 -7.91
N LEU A 14 52.92 25.93 -8.13
CA LEU A 14 51.75 26.34 -7.31
C LEU A 14 50.41 26.30 -8.07
N LEU A 15 50.35 25.70 -9.26
CA LEU A 15 49.08 25.31 -9.84
C LEU A 15 48.59 24.11 -9.02
N PRO A 16 47.44 24.20 -8.32
CA PRO A 16 46.83 23.00 -7.78
C PRO A 16 46.57 22.07 -8.94
N ASN A 17 47.23 20.91 -8.93
CA ASN A 17 46.86 19.79 -9.77
C ASN A 17 45.38 19.47 -9.44
N PHE A 18 44.47 20.10 -10.15
CA PHE A 18 43.13 19.55 -10.34
C PHE A 18 43.37 18.25 -11.14
N LEU A 19 43.60 17.17 -10.44
CA LEU A 19 43.49 15.82 -10.98
C LEU A 19 42.03 15.62 -11.35
N MET A 20 41.67 16.06 -12.57
CA MET A 20 40.44 15.59 -13.19
C MET A 20 40.59 14.08 -13.32
N ALA A 21 39.75 13.33 -12.63
CA ALA A 21 39.67 11.89 -12.84
C ALA A 21 39.31 11.67 -14.32
N GLN A 22 40.26 11.23 -15.12
CA GLN A 22 40.04 10.94 -16.53
C GLN A 22 39.18 9.68 -16.60
N ILE A 23 37.98 9.77 -17.21
CA ILE A 23 37.09 8.63 -17.43
C ILE A 23 37.87 7.61 -18.31
N ALA A 24 37.86 6.35 -17.86
CA ALA A 24 38.60 5.30 -18.59
C ALA A 24 37.80 4.83 -19.80
N ASP A 25 38.50 4.49 -20.89
CA ASP A 25 37.88 3.98 -22.11
C ASP A 25 37.02 2.74 -21.88
N ASP A 26 37.41 1.87 -20.95
CA ASP A 26 36.66 0.68 -20.54
C ASP A 26 35.30 1.07 -19.91
N ASP A 27 35.25 2.15 -19.12
CA ASP A 27 34.04 2.63 -18.46
C ASP A 27 33.09 3.25 -19.50
N ILE A 28 33.61 3.94 -20.52
CA ILE A 28 32.81 4.45 -21.64
C ILE A 28 32.25 3.29 -22.48
N TYR A 29 33.06 2.26 -22.76
CA TYR A 29 32.58 1.06 -23.46
C TYR A 29 31.46 0.38 -22.72
N GLU A 30 31.60 0.17 -21.40
CA GLU A 30 30.58 -0.42 -20.56
C GLU A 30 29.31 0.46 -20.49
N ALA A 31 29.46 1.79 -20.42
CA ALA A 31 28.33 2.73 -20.48
C ALA A 31 27.55 2.59 -21.79
N ASN A 32 28.24 2.48 -22.95
CA ASN A 32 27.61 2.27 -24.24
C ASN A 32 26.83 0.95 -24.31
N ARG A 33 27.37 -0.11 -23.73
CA ARG A 33 26.72 -1.42 -23.65
C ARG A 33 25.47 -1.37 -22.76
N LEU A 34 25.60 -0.78 -21.57
CA LEU A 34 24.49 -0.71 -20.60
C LEU A 34 23.40 0.28 -21.02
N LYS A 35 23.74 1.32 -21.79
CA LYS A 35 22.77 2.23 -22.38
C LYS A 35 21.79 1.54 -23.34
N LYS A 36 22.21 0.44 -23.99
CA LYS A 36 21.31 -0.37 -24.82
C LYS A 36 20.36 -1.22 -23.97
N VAL A 37 20.78 -1.63 -22.77
CA VAL A 37 19.97 -2.44 -21.85
C VAL A 37 19.00 -1.56 -21.04
N PHE A 38 19.46 -0.36 -20.65
CA PHE A 38 18.74 0.62 -19.82
C PHE A 38 18.61 1.96 -20.56
N PRO A 39 17.84 2.04 -21.65
CA PRO A 39 17.83 3.20 -22.56
C PRO A 39 17.30 4.48 -21.90
N ASP A 40 16.38 4.37 -20.96
CA ASP A 40 15.73 5.51 -20.32
C ASP A 40 16.43 5.97 -19.05
N ASP A 41 17.31 5.13 -18.49
CA ASP A 41 18.00 5.43 -17.25
C ASP A 41 19.16 6.41 -17.45
N ARG A 42 19.43 7.19 -16.41
CA ARG A 42 20.54 8.17 -16.40
C ARG A 42 21.78 7.62 -15.69
N VAL A 43 21.57 6.72 -14.74
CA VAL A 43 22.61 6.07 -13.93
C VAL A 43 22.22 4.60 -13.77
N VAL A 44 23.20 3.72 -13.79
CA VAL A 44 23.04 2.29 -13.55
C VAL A 44 24.07 1.81 -12.53
N ALA A 45 23.70 0.89 -11.66
CA ALA A 45 24.69 0.14 -10.87
C ALA A 45 25.27 -0.97 -11.72
N THR A 46 26.58 -0.96 -11.96
CA THR A 46 27.26 -2.06 -12.68
C THR A 46 27.32 -3.32 -11.81
N LEU A 47 27.42 -3.15 -10.51
CA LEU A 47 27.39 -4.22 -9.52
C LEU A 47 26.79 -3.72 -8.20
N VAL A 48 25.89 -4.50 -7.63
CA VAL A 48 25.39 -4.36 -6.25
C VAL A 48 25.79 -5.64 -5.51
N GLU A 49 26.65 -5.53 -4.51
CA GLU A 49 27.00 -6.62 -3.59
C GLU A 49 26.39 -6.36 -2.24
N GLU A 50 25.64 -7.30 -1.72
CA GLU A 50 24.98 -7.21 -0.42
C GLU A 50 25.27 -8.47 0.38
N GLU A 51 25.92 -8.32 1.53
CA GLU A 51 26.33 -9.44 2.38
C GLU A 51 25.74 -9.32 3.78
N PHE A 52 25.18 -10.42 4.27
CA PHE A 52 24.62 -10.56 5.61
C PHE A 52 25.47 -11.49 6.46
N ASN A 53 25.87 -11.01 7.63
CA ASN A 53 26.63 -11.74 8.65
C ASN A 53 25.83 -11.73 9.96
N PHE A 54 25.88 -12.82 10.73
CA PHE A 54 25.15 -12.97 11.97
C PHE A 54 26.10 -13.23 13.13
N ASP A 55 25.82 -12.57 14.28
CA ASP A 55 26.58 -12.71 15.51
C ASP A 55 25.67 -12.91 16.71
N LYS A 56 26.20 -13.50 17.78
CA LYS A 56 25.49 -13.61 19.07
C LYS A 56 25.49 -12.28 19.76
N GLY A 57 24.33 -11.93 20.36
CA GLY A 57 24.13 -10.69 21.07
C GLY A 57 23.24 -10.82 22.28
N ARG A 58 22.94 -9.70 22.91
CA ARG A 58 21.95 -9.58 24.00
C ARG A 58 21.06 -8.38 23.74
N SER A 59 19.76 -8.54 24.02
CA SER A 59 18.79 -7.44 24.01
C SER A 59 19.01 -6.49 25.20
N ASP A 60 18.28 -5.40 25.25
CA ASP A 60 18.26 -4.47 26.38
C ASP A 60 17.83 -5.17 27.68
N ASP A 61 16.90 -6.13 27.60
CA ASP A 61 16.46 -6.98 28.70
C ASP A 61 17.47 -8.10 29.03
N LYS A 62 18.69 -8.07 28.45
CA LYS A 62 19.77 -9.06 28.62
C LYS A 62 19.45 -10.47 28.11
N LEU A 63 18.37 -10.62 27.34
CA LEU A 63 18.04 -11.90 26.72
C LEU A 63 18.98 -12.21 25.54
N PRO A 64 19.34 -13.47 25.29
CA PRO A 64 20.11 -13.86 24.12
C PRO A 64 19.36 -13.52 22.83
N VAL A 65 20.07 -12.92 21.87
CA VAL A 65 19.55 -12.59 20.54
C VAL A 65 20.58 -12.89 19.47
N VAL A 66 20.15 -12.95 18.22
CA VAL A 66 21.02 -12.97 17.05
C VAL A 66 21.04 -11.56 16.46
N THR A 67 22.22 -10.95 16.39
CA THR A 67 22.38 -9.67 15.66
C THR A 67 22.70 -9.96 14.20
N ALA A 68 22.39 -8.99 13.29
CA ALA A 68 22.75 -9.09 11.89
C ALA A 68 23.52 -7.86 11.43
N THR A 69 24.53 -8.05 10.60
CA THR A 69 25.25 -6.96 9.94
C THR A 69 25.06 -7.09 8.44
N ARG A 70 24.52 -6.05 7.81
CA ARG A 70 24.38 -5.91 6.37
C ARG A 70 25.48 -5.00 5.84
N ASN A 71 26.30 -5.54 4.94
CA ASN A 71 27.28 -4.78 4.17
C ASN A 71 26.79 -4.65 2.73
N ILE A 72 26.77 -3.44 2.19
CA ILE A 72 26.42 -3.19 0.81
C ILE A 72 27.52 -2.39 0.12
N GLY A 73 27.89 -2.82 -1.11
CA GLY A 73 28.76 -2.12 -2.02
C GLY A 73 28.10 -1.93 -3.37
N ILE A 74 28.07 -0.71 -3.88
CA ILE A 74 27.41 -0.38 -5.14
C ILE A 74 28.38 0.41 -6.03
N ASN A 75 28.61 -0.11 -7.23
CA ASN A 75 29.37 0.62 -8.25
C ASN A 75 28.40 1.29 -9.22
N PHE A 76 28.23 2.60 -9.13
CA PHE A 76 27.40 3.38 -10.05
C PHE A 76 28.19 3.84 -11.28
N LEU A 77 27.54 3.87 -12.43
CA LEU A 77 28.05 4.32 -13.72
C LEU A 77 27.03 5.28 -14.34
N SER A 78 27.51 6.43 -14.82
CA SER A 78 26.69 7.40 -15.51
C SER A 78 26.43 7.00 -16.97
N LEU A 79 25.16 7.04 -17.38
CA LEU A 79 24.70 6.80 -18.77
C LEU A 79 24.31 8.09 -19.51
N ARG A 80 24.57 9.25 -18.92
CA ARG A 80 24.29 10.58 -19.50
C ARG A 80 25.36 11.59 -19.06
N GLU A 81 25.57 12.61 -19.89
CA GLU A 81 26.22 13.83 -19.43
C GLU A 81 25.39 14.47 -18.29
N ARG A 82 26.01 15.00 -17.29
CA ARG A 82 25.33 15.65 -16.15
C ARG A 82 24.23 14.78 -15.50
N ALA A 83 24.55 13.54 -15.22
CA ALA A 83 23.69 12.65 -14.48
C ALA A 83 23.86 12.85 -12.95
N GLY A 84 22.86 12.44 -12.21
CA GLY A 84 22.92 12.37 -10.75
C GLY A 84 21.97 11.33 -10.22
N ILE A 85 22.23 10.84 -9.01
CA ILE A 85 21.40 9.91 -8.29
C ILE A 85 21.43 10.22 -6.79
N GLN A 86 20.33 10.02 -6.10
CA GLN A 86 20.32 10.01 -4.65
C GLN A 86 20.39 8.56 -4.16
N TYR A 87 21.43 8.22 -3.40
CA TYR A 87 21.50 6.95 -2.69
C TYR A 87 21.19 7.20 -1.22
N PHE A 88 20.27 6.41 -0.66
CA PHE A 88 19.83 6.53 0.71
C PHE A 88 19.68 5.17 1.41
N ASP A 89 19.81 5.17 2.73
CA ASP A 89 19.50 4.03 3.59
C ASP A 89 18.80 4.52 4.87
N PHE A 90 17.80 3.75 5.33
CA PHE A 90 17.02 4.06 6.53
C PHE A 90 17.56 3.32 7.75
N TYR A 91 17.37 3.90 8.91
CA TYR A 91 17.69 3.27 10.19
C TYR A 91 16.81 3.84 11.30
N ASN A 92 16.74 3.14 12.44
CA ASN A 92 15.96 3.52 13.60
C ASN A 92 16.58 2.93 14.88
N SER A 93 15.87 2.89 16.01
CA SER A 93 16.36 2.32 17.27
C SER A 93 16.68 0.80 17.21
N PHE A 94 16.15 0.06 16.22
CA PHE A 94 16.43 -1.36 16.03
C PHE A 94 17.66 -1.67 15.19
N CYS A 95 18.17 -0.67 14.47
CA CYS A 95 19.35 -0.81 13.63
C CYS A 95 20.11 0.51 13.52
N LYS A 96 21.41 0.43 13.25
CA LYS A 96 22.29 1.60 13.12
C LYS A 96 23.16 1.47 11.88
N ILE A 97 23.28 2.55 11.12
CA ILE A 97 24.28 2.66 10.06
C ILE A 97 25.63 3.01 10.71
N THR A 98 26.55 2.06 10.70
CA THR A 98 27.89 2.15 11.31
C THR A 98 28.92 2.72 10.36
N SER A 99 28.73 2.53 9.05
CA SER A 99 29.57 3.11 8.00
C SER A 99 28.68 3.52 6.81
N PHE A 100 28.97 4.71 6.23
CA PHE A 100 28.27 5.21 5.06
C PHE A 100 29.21 6.10 4.26
N LYS A 101 29.70 5.63 3.09
CA LYS A 101 30.79 6.23 2.34
C LYS A 101 30.48 6.31 0.86
N GLN A 102 30.84 7.43 0.25
CA GLN A 102 30.94 7.58 -1.20
C GLN A 102 32.42 7.62 -1.56
N LEU A 103 32.86 6.75 -2.46
CA LEU A 103 34.26 6.54 -2.79
C LEU A 103 34.49 6.85 -4.27
N GLU A 104 35.52 7.63 -4.57
CA GLU A 104 36.01 7.85 -5.93
C GLU A 104 37.38 7.23 -6.12
N LYS A 105 37.63 6.74 -7.32
CA LYS A 105 38.95 6.23 -7.71
C LYS A 105 39.80 7.41 -8.18
N ALA A 106 40.88 7.71 -7.45
CA ALA A 106 41.92 8.63 -7.94
C ALA A 106 43.19 7.84 -8.30
N LYS A 107 43.82 8.23 -9.41
CA LYS A 107 45.18 7.76 -9.74
C LYS A 107 46.16 8.42 -8.78
N GLY A 108 46.74 7.69 -7.85
CA GLY A 108 47.82 8.16 -7.03
C GLY A 108 49.10 8.41 -7.88
N MET A 109 50.09 9.11 -7.29
CA MET A 109 51.31 9.61 -7.95
C MET A 109 52.21 8.52 -8.62
N PHE A 110 51.94 7.23 -8.43
CA PHE A 110 52.61 6.10 -9.04
C PHE A 110 51.66 5.07 -9.69
N GLY A 111 50.46 5.55 -10.15
CA GLY A 111 49.49 4.66 -10.81
C GLY A 111 48.71 3.73 -9.86
N ILE A 112 48.89 3.85 -8.55
CA ILE A 112 48.13 3.09 -7.56
C ILE A 112 46.78 3.68 -7.44
N LYS A 113 45.72 2.94 -7.86
CA LYS A 113 44.31 3.35 -7.67
C LYS A 113 43.96 3.28 -6.18
N LYS A 114 43.69 4.41 -5.54
CA LYS A 114 43.16 4.48 -4.18
C LYS A 114 41.74 5.01 -4.21
N ASN A 115 40.87 4.44 -3.38
CA ASN A 115 39.53 4.96 -3.16
C ASN A 115 39.58 6.04 -2.04
N TYR A 116 39.05 7.21 -2.32
CA TYR A 116 38.94 8.30 -1.36
C TYR A 116 37.47 8.54 -1.03
N ASN A 117 37.15 8.78 0.23
CA ASN A 117 35.82 9.19 0.62
C ASN A 117 35.64 10.67 0.23
N VAL A 118 34.68 10.93 -0.67
CA VAL A 118 34.43 12.27 -1.23
C VAL A 118 33.05 12.82 -0.85
N GLY A 119 32.14 11.96 -0.30
CA GLY A 119 30.78 12.32 -0.02
C GLY A 119 30.54 12.76 1.42
N TYR A 120 29.72 13.81 1.59
CA TYR A 120 29.09 14.14 2.86
C TYR A 120 27.70 13.52 2.91
N ALA A 121 27.49 12.58 3.84
CA ALA A 121 26.19 12.02 4.10
C ALA A 121 25.31 13.04 4.83
N ILE A 122 24.12 13.28 4.29
CA ILE A 122 23.07 14.04 4.98
C ILE A 122 22.28 13.04 5.83
N ASP A 123 21.98 13.42 7.08
CA ASP A 123 21.25 12.59 8.06
C ASP A 123 20.10 13.42 8.63
N ARG A 124 18.86 12.95 8.44
CA ARG A 124 17.66 13.64 8.92
C ARG A 124 16.57 12.65 9.34
N SER A 125 15.55 13.14 10.07
CA SER A 125 14.31 12.36 10.30
C SER A 125 13.68 11.97 8.97
N ALA A 126 13.20 10.74 8.90
CA ALA A 126 12.45 10.22 7.76
C ALA A 126 10.94 10.42 7.94
N SER A 127 10.47 10.58 9.18
CA SER A 127 9.07 10.86 9.50
C SER A 127 8.69 12.28 9.11
N SER A 128 7.58 12.45 8.40
CA SER A 128 7.17 13.76 7.86
C SER A 128 5.66 14.03 7.97
N SER A 129 4.90 13.28 8.77
CA SER A 129 3.45 13.46 8.85
C SER A 129 3.01 13.92 10.24
N ASP A 130 1.97 14.78 10.28
CA ASP A 130 1.38 15.28 11.53
C ASP A 130 0.63 14.19 12.33
N PHE A 131 0.40 13.02 11.71
CA PHE A 131 -0.37 11.91 12.29
C PHE A 131 0.47 10.68 12.60
N PHE A 132 1.71 10.66 12.13
CA PHE A 132 2.62 9.54 12.29
C PHE A 132 4.01 10.06 12.64
N SER A 133 4.51 9.69 13.80
CA SER A 133 5.87 9.97 14.26
C SER A 133 6.53 8.67 14.66
N ASP A 134 7.72 8.44 14.15
CA ASP A 134 8.60 7.36 14.55
C ASP A 134 10.05 7.88 14.67
N ASP A 135 10.93 7.02 15.17
CA ASP A 135 12.36 7.30 15.28
C ASP A 135 13.15 7.02 14.00
N SER A 136 12.43 6.80 12.88
CA SER A 136 13.07 6.53 11.59
C SER A 136 13.88 7.72 11.10
N ARG A 137 15.09 7.41 10.67
CA ARG A 137 16.03 8.37 10.08
C ARG A 137 16.51 7.87 8.73
N VAL A 138 16.91 8.81 7.88
CA VAL A 138 17.50 8.52 6.58
C VAL A 138 18.86 9.16 6.45
N LYS A 139 19.86 8.37 6.06
CA LYS A 139 21.15 8.88 5.55
C LYS A 139 21.15 8.80 4.04
N PHE A 140 21.66 9.85 3.38
CA PHE A 140 21.74 9.86 1.93
C PHE A 140 22.92 10.70 1.41
N PHE A 141 23.33 10.35 0.19
CA PHE A 141 24.19 11.13 -0.67
C PHE A 141 23.41 11.66 -1.86
N ASN A 142 23.69 12.90 -2.26
CA ASN A 142 23.36 13.42 -3.57
C ASN A 142 24.61 13.25 -4.46
N ILE A 143 24.61 12.24 -5.28
CA ILE A 143 25.74 11.87 -6.14
C ILE A 143 25.57 12.58 -7.49
N SER A 144 26.58 13.33 -7.90
CA SER A 144 26.65 13.96 -9.22
C SER A 144 27.83 13.39 -9.99
N PHE A 145 27.61 13.12 -11.27
CA PHE A 145 28.63 12.59 -12.16
C PHE A 145 29.17 13.69 -13.07
N SER A 146 30.48 13.68 -13.32
CA SER A 146 31.15 14.69 -14.12
C SER A 146 30.92 14.52 -15.63
N GLY A 147 30.58 13.31 -16.09
CA GLY A 147 30.34 13.03 -17.49
C GLY A 147 29.79 11.64 -17.77
N TYR A 148 29.64 11.34 -19.03
CA TYR A 148 29.24 10.02 -19.53
C TYR A 148 30.32 8.97 -19.24
N GLY A 149 29.94 7.83 -18.65
CA GLY A 149 30.87 6.79 -18.26
C GLY A 149 31.60 7.04 -16.93
N ASP A 150 31.27 8.15 -16.23
CA ASP A 150 31.85 8.42 -14.91
C ASP A 150 31.31 7.43 -13.87
N ILE A 151 32.17 7.05 -12.91
CA ILE A 151 31.89 6.01 -11.93
C ILE A 151 32.08 6.52 -10.51
N THR A 152 31.26 6.03 -9.60
CA THR A 152 31.45 6.20 -8.15
C THR A 152 31.06 4.92 -7.42
N ARG A 153 31.64 4.69 -6.24
CA ARG A 153 31.27 3.56 -5.40
C ARG A 153 30.66 4.05 -4.09
N VAL A 154 29.56 3.44 -3.69
CA VAL A 154 28.98 3.65 -2.37
C VAL A 154 29.17 2.38 -1.53
N GLU A 155 29.52 2.56 -0.26
CA GLU A 155 29.59 1.50 0.72
C GLU A 155 28.78 1.88 1.96
N SER A 156 27.94 0.95 2.45
CA SER A 156 27.18 1.11 3.68
C SER A 156 27.27 -0.15 4.51
N GLU A 157 27.45 0.04 5.83
CA GLU A 157 27.34 -1.02 6.82
C GLU A 157 26.20 -0.66 7.77
N LYS A 158 25.25 -1.59 7.96
CA LYS A 158 24.13 -1.45 8.87
C LYS A 158 24.03 -2.64 9.81
N LYS A 159 24.03 -2.38 11.12
CA LYS A 159 23.90 -3.39 12.16
C LYS A 159 22.48 -3.38 12.72
N TYR A 160 21.83 -4.52 12.71
CA TYR A 160 20.57 -4.81 13.39
C TYR A 160 20.88 -5.37 14.77
N PHE A 161 20.33 -4.78 15.82
CA PHE A 161 20.56 -5.18 17.21
C PHE A 161 19.86 -6.49 17.57
N ASP A 162 18.83 -6.83 16.80
CA ASP A 162 18.22 -8.16 16.78
C ASP A 162 17.76 -8.44 15.35
N SER A 163 18.11 -9.61 14.82
CA SER A 163 17.84 -10.00 13.43
C SER A 163 16.36 -10.15 13.10
N LYS A 164 15.46 -10.26 14.09
CA LYS A 164 14.00 -10.26 13.86
C LYS A 164 13.50 -8.98 13.17
N TYR A 165 14.21 -7.85 13.33
CA TYR A 165 13.91 -6.58 12.69
C TYR A 165 14.45 -6.45 11.26
N LEU A 166 15.21 -7.44 10.79
CA LEU A 166 15.62 -7.57 9.39
C LEU A 166 14.56 -8.39 8.63
N THR A 167 13.49 -7.72 8.18
CA THR A 167 12.29 -8.41 7.69
C THR A 167 12.35 -8.79 6.22
N SER A 168 12.94 -7.97 5.33
CA SER A 168 12.92 -8.23 3.89
C SER A 168 14.17 -7.74 3.18
N VAL A 169 14.64 -8.52 2.20
CA VAL A 169 15.77 -8.19 1.33
C VAL A 169 15.34 -8.29 -0.13
N TYR A 170 15.11 -7.14 -0.76
CA TYR A 170 14.65 -7.06 -2.14
C TYR A 170 15.82 -7.10 -3.13
N PHE A 171 15.61 -7.72 -4.31
CA PHE A 171 16.58 -7.69 -5.41
C PHE A 171 16.52 -6.37 -6.19
N HIS A 172 15.37 -5.77 -6.31
CA HIS A 172 15.16 -4.49 -6.96
C HIS A 172 15.47 -3.31 -6.04
N SER A 173 15.87 -2.19 -6.63
CA SER A 173 16.13 -0.91 -5.96
C SER A 173 15.53 0.24 -6.79
N TRP A 174 15.59 1.47 -6.30
CA TRP A 174 15.16 2.68 -7.02
C TRP A 174 16.10 3.08 -8.17
N PHE A 175 17.05 2.24 -8.49
CA PHE A 175 17.97 2.36 -9.61
C PHE A 175 18.16 1.00 -10.26
N PRO A 176 18.43 0.96 -11.59
CA PRO A 176 18.68 -0.29 -12.27
C PRO A 176 20.07 -0.83 -11.93
N ALA A 177 20.25 -2.14 -12.05
CA ALA A 177 21.52 -2.79 -11.85
C ALA A 177 21.82 -3.82 -12.95
N LYS A 178 23.07 -3.83 -13.46
CA LYS A 178 23.54 -4.88 -14.35
C LYS A 178 23.56 -6.23 -13.64
N GLU A 179 24.07 -6.25 -12.40
CA GLU A 179 24.12 -7.43 -11.57
C GLU A 179 23.89 -7.08 -10.10
N LYS A 180 23.06 -7.87 -9.41
CA LYS A 180 22.93 -7.86 -7.97
C LYS A 180 23.29 -9.23 -7.42
N ILE A 181 24.16 -9.23 -6.40
CA ILE A 181 24.61 -10.41 -5.66
C ILE A 181 24.19 -10.22 -4.20
N VAL A 182 23.48 -11.20 -3.65
CA VAL A 182 23.14 -11.26 -2.23
C VAL A 182 23.84 -12.49 -1.65
N ARG A 183 24.70 -12.29 -0.64
CA ARG A 183 25.40 -13.34 0.10
C ARG A 183 24.91 -13.38 1.53
N ILE A 184 24.65 -14.58 2.03
CA ILE A 184 24.15 -14.80 3.39
C ILE A 184 25.08 -15.81 4.05
N LYS A 185 25.87 -15.35 5.00
CA LYS A 185 26.83 -16.18 5.77
C LYS A 185 26.18 -16.65 7.06
N VAL A 186 25.72 -17.89 7.08
CA VAL A 186 25.02 -18.50 8.19
C VAL A 186 25.99 -19.33 9.01
N PRO A 187 26.37 -18.92 10.24
CA PRO A 187 27.26 -19.69 11.09
C PRO A 187 26.60 -21.00 11.55
N GLU A 188 27.40 -22.04 11.82
CA GLU A 188 26.90 -23.37 12.18
C GLU A 188 26.06 -23.42 13.47
N TRP A 189 26.21 -22.42 14.36
CA TRP A 189 25.40 -22.30 15.58
C TRP A 189 24.02 -21.71 15.35
N LEU A 190 23.69 -21.24 14.13
CA LEU A 190 22.44 -20.55 13.74
C LEU A 190 21.63 -21.43 12.80
N GLU A 191 20.37 -21.69 13.15
CA GLU A 191 19.35 -22.27 12.27
C GLU A 191 18.53 -21.16 11.65
N LEU A 192 18.88 -20.76 10.41
CA LEU A 192 18.23 -19.71 9.64
C LEU A 192 17.39 -20.33 8.53
N ASP A 193 16.11 -19.99 8.49
CA ASP A 193 15.22 -20.27 7.35
C ASP A 193 15.22 -19.05 6.42
N ILE A 194 15.53 -19.26 5.13
CA ILE A 194 15.57 -18.24 4.10
C ILE A 194 14.38 -18.47 3.19
N ARG A 195 13.34 -17.65 3.35
CA ARG A 195 12.11 -17.72 2.53
C ARG A 195 12.25 -16.87 1.27
N GLU A 196 11.93 -17.47 0.12
CA GLU A 196 11.99 -16.86 -1.20
C GLU A 196 10.58 -16.49 -1.65
N PHE A 197 10.36 -15.22 -2.03
CA PHE A 197 9.07 -14.71 -2.50
C PHE A 197 9.19 -14.10 -3.90
N ASN A 198 8.20 -14.35 -4.76
CA ASN A 198 8.08 -13.83 -6.13
C ASN A 198 9.28 -14.18 -7.05
N PHE A 199 9.93 -15.33 -6.84
CA PHE A 199 11.09 -15.75 -7.65
C PHE A 199 10.68 -16.31 -9.01
N ALA A 200 9.45 -16.83 -9.15
CA ALA A 200 8.99 -17.55 -10.34
C ALA A 200 9.12 -16.73 -11.64
N ASP A 201 8.87 -15.43 -11.57
CA ASP A 201 8.89 -14.54 -12.73
C ASP A 201 10.28 -13.94 -13.02
N TYR A 202 11.30 -14.32 -12.24
CA TYR A 202 12.63 -13.72 -12.30
C TYR A 202 13.73 -14.77 -12.44
N LYS A 203 14.75 -14.46 -13.24
CA LYS A 203 15.93 -15.32 -13.41
C LYS A 203 16.94 -15.04 -12.29
N ILE A 204 16.79 -15.74 -11.17
CA ILE A 204 17.71 -15.65 -10.03
C ILE A 204 18.46 -16.99 -9.90
N SER A 205 19.77 -16.96 -10.07
CA SER A 205 20.62 -18.12 -9.81
C SER A 205 20.95 -18.18 -8.32
N LYS A 206 21.04 -19.41 -7.79
CA LYS A 206 21.36 -19.66 -6.39
C LYS A 206 22.40 -20.77 -6.23
N SER A 207 23.30 -20.58 -5.27
CA SER A 207 24.27 -21.57 -4.88
C SER A 207 24.47 -21.60 -3.37
N LYS A 208 24.88 -22.72 -2.85
CA LYS A 208 25.30 -22.93 -1.46
C LYS A 208 26.72 -23.48 -1.44
N THR A 209 27.58 -22.84 -0.68
CA THR A 209 28.96 -23.30 -0.41
C THR A 209 29.16 -23.38 1.08
N GLN A 210 30.16 -24.21 1.50
CA GLN A 210 30.58 -24.28 2.89
C GLN A 210 31.97 -23.63 3.01
N GLU A 211 32.03 -22.62 3.84
CA GLU A 211 33.28 -21.99 4.26
C GLU A 211 33.56 -22.39 5.72
N LYS A 212 34.78 -22.19 6.23
CA LYS A 212 35.11 -22.55 7.60
C LYS A 212 34.14 -21.96 8.63
N GLY A 213 33.29 -22.81 9.23
CA GLY A 213 32.32 -22.43 10.25
C GLY A 213 31.03 -21.77 9.73
N TYR A 214 30.81 -21.71 8.39
CA TYR A 214 29.64 -21.05 7.77
C TYR A 214 29.09 -21.85 6.61
N ASN A 215 27.76 -21.85 6.48
CA ASN A 215 27.07 -22.11 5.23
C ASN A 215 26.84 -20.76 4.51
N VAL A 216 27.35 -20.63 3.28
CA VAL A 216 27.22 -19.40 2.49
C VAL A 216 26.22 -19.61 1.37
N TYR A 217 25.10 -18.90 1.42
CA TYR A 217 24.09 -18.87 0.36
C TYR A 217 24.34 -17.65 -0.51
N THR A 218 24.38 -17.86 -1.83
CA THR A 218 24.60 -16.78 -2.80
C THR A 218 23.48 -16.78 -3.82
N TYR A 219 22.84 -15.62 -3.98
CA TYR A 219 21.81 -15.35 -4.97
C TYR A 219 22.32 -14.29 -5.93
N LYS A 220 22.07 -14.48 -7.25
CA LYS A 220 22.47 -13.51 -8.28
C LYS A 220 21.35 -13.26 -9.26
N MET A 221 21.12 -11.99 -9.54
CA MET A 221 20.17 -11.51 -10.54
C MET A 221 20.87 -10.53 -11.48
N GLN A 222 20.60 -10.66 -12.79
CA GLN A 222 21.17 -9.79 -13.82
C GLN A 222 20.09 -8.93 -14.47
N ASN A 223 20.48 -7.78 -15.01
CA ASN A 223 19.63 -6.82 -15.71
C ASN A 223 18.39 -6.44 -14.88
N VAL A 224 18.65 -6.04 -13.64
CA VAL A 224 17.63 -5.65 -12.67
C VAL A 224 17.13 -4.25 -13.02
N ILE A 225 15.86 -4.13 -13.38
CA ILE A 225 15.25 -2.83 -13.65
C ILE A 225 14.99 -2.06 -12.34
N ALA A 226 14.92 -0.74 -12.41
CA ALA A 226 14.56 0.08 -11.26
C ALA A 226 13.11 -0.16 -10.84
N MET A 227 12.83 -0.15 -9.52
CA MET A 227 11.46 -0.05 -9.01
C MET A 227 10.88 1.32 -9.37
N LYS A 228 9.62 1.34 -9.78
CA LYS A 228 8.88 2.57 -10.04
C LYS A 228 7.89 2.84 -8.92
N SER A 229 7.73 4.12 -8.57
CA SER A 229 6.57 4.54 -7.78
C SER A 229 5.37 4.58 -8.72
N GLU A 230 4.42 3.69 -8.51
CA GLU A 230 3.25 3.54 -9.34
C GLU A 230 2.00 3.83 -8.52
N GLU A 231 1.14 4.69 -9.07
CA GLU A 231 -0.14 4.97 -8.41
C GLU A 231 -0.97 3.69 -8.28
N ARG A 232 -1.58 3.51 -7.11
CA ARG A 232 -2.40 2.33 -6.79
C ARG A 232 -1.67 0.99 -7.01
N ALA A 233 -0.38 0.92 -6.68
CA ALA A 233 0.33 -0.35 -6.65
C ALA A 233 -0.14 -1.21 -5.48
N VAL A 234 -0.18 -2.53 -5.68
CA VAL A 234 -0.58 -3.49 -4.63
C VAL A 234 0.44 -3.57 -3.49
N GLY A 235 1.69 -3.16 -3.73
CA GLY A 235 2.80 -3.20 -2.78
C GLY A 235 3.99 -4.01 -3.30
N THR A 236 5.19 -3.60 -2.89
CA THR A 236 6.46 -4.18 -3.36
C THR A 236 6.56 -5.67 -3.07
N ALA A 237 6.07 -6.11 -1.92
CA ALA A 237 6.11 -7.51 -1.49
C ALA A 237 5.25 -8.46 -2.35
N TYR A 238 4.28 -7.95 -3.10
CA TYR A 238 3.51 -8.74 -4.06
C TYR A 238 4.21 -8.93 -5.39
N SER A 239 5.07 -7.97 -5.79
CA SER A 239 5.53 -7.87 -7.17
C SER A 239 7.00 -8.16 -7.36
N TYR A 240 7.84 -7.82 -6.37
CA TYR A 240 9.29 -7.94 -6.54
C TYR A 240 9.88 -9.12 -5.77
N PRO A 241 10.89 -9.81 -6.36
CA PRO A 241 11.56 -10.93 -5.71
C PRO A 241 12.31 -10.43 -4.48
N HIS A 242 12.11 -11.15 -3.37
CA HIS A 242 12.75 -10.83 -2.11
C HIS A 242 12.94 -12.06 -1.22
N LEU A 243 13.82 -11.92 -0.24
CA LEU A 243 14.09 -12.88 0.80
C LEU A 243 13.54 -12.36 2.14
N VAL A 244 13.01 -13.28 2.94
CA VAL A 244 12.69 -13.03 4.36
C VAL A 244 13.50 -14.01 5.20
N PHE A 245 14.20 -13.49 6.20
CA PHE A 245 15.02 -14.28 7.10
C PHE A 245 14.25 -14.58 8.38
N VAL A 246 14.19 -15.88 8.72
CA VAL A 246 13.57 -16.34 9.96
C VAL A 246 14.61 -17.12 10.77
N VAL A 247 15.03 -16.56 11.89
CA VAL A 247 15.87 -17.28 12.86
C VAL A 247 14.98 -18.28 13.61
N LYS A 248 15.15 -19.57 13.34
CA LYS A 248 14.40 -20.63 14.02
C LYS A 248 14.94 -20.91 15.41
N SER A 249 16.26 -21.07 15.50
CA SER A 249 16.94 -21.32 16.75
C SER A 249 18.43 -21.00 16.63
N PHE A 250 19.11 -20.83 17.75
CA PHE A 250 20.55 -20.60 17.78
C PHE A 250 21.19 -21.17 19.08
N THR A 251 22.45 -21.52 19.02
CA THR A 251 23.15 -22.02 20.19
C THR A 251 24.06 -20.94 20.77
N THR A 252 23.87 -20.60 22.04
CA THR A 252 24.73 -19.68 22.79
C THR A 252 25.02 -20.22 24.16
N GLU A 253 26.25 -20.07 24.66
CA GLU A 253 26.67 -20.55 25.99
C GLU A 253 26.31 -22.03 26.23
N GLY A 254 26.40 -22.88 25.19
CA GLY A 254 26.07 -24.31 25.25
C GLY A 254 24.57 -24.64 25.29
N LYS A 255 23.67 -23.64 25.22
CA LYS A 255 22.23 -23.85 25.22
C LYS A 255 21.63 -23.51 23.86
N LYS A 256 20.62 -24.29 23.45
CA LYS A 256 19.79 -23.98 22.27
C LYS A 256 18.68 -23.06 22.68
N GLU A 257 18.69 -21.86 22.14
CA GLU A 257 17.66 -20.81 22.29
C GLU A 257 16.71 -20.84 21.10
N LYS A 258 15.44 -20.51 21.33
CA LYS A 258 14.43 -20.38 20.28
C LYS A 258 14.45 -18.98 19.67
N GLY A 259 14.28 -18.90 18.34
CA GLY A 259 13.91 -17.70 17.63
C GLY A 259 12.42 -17.73 17.31
N PHE A 260 12.03 -17.41 16.07
CA PHE A 260 10.66 -17.53 15.56
C PHE A 260 10.52 -18.82 14.73
N GLY A 261 10.59 -19.99 15.41
CA GLY A 261 10.48 -21.29 14.73
C GLY A 261 9.09 -21.56 14.16
N ASP A 262 8.04 -21.05 14.83
CA ASP A 262 6.66 -21.17 14.44
C ASP A 262 5.83 -19.94 14.91
N VAL A 263 4.55 -19.92 14.60
CA VAL A 263 3.62 -18.83 15.00
C VAL A 263 3.48 -18.73 16.53
N GLY A 264 3.66 -19.82 17.26
CA GLY A 264 3.64 -19.82 18.73
C GLY A 264 4.79 -19.02 19.32
N ASP A 265 5.99 -19.14 18.73
CA ASP A 265 7.14 -18.34 19.17
C ASP A 265 6.93 -16.84 18.85
N LEU A 266 6.34 -16.51 17.71
CA LEU A 266 5.96 -15.14 17.37
C LEU A 266 4.90 -14.59 18.36
N TYR A 267 3.86 -15.40 18.66
CA TYR A 267 2.86 -15.04 19.65
C TYR A 267 3.45 -14.84 21.05
N ASN A 268 4.37 -15.70 21.47
CA ASN A 268 5.03 -15.57 22.77
C ASN A 268 5.77 -14.23 22.90
N TRP A 269 6.38 -13.76 21.80
CA TRP A 269 7.02 -12.45 21.78
C TRP A 269 6.01 -11.30 21.87
N TYR A 270 4.89 -11.35 21.13
CA TYR A 270 3.82 -10.37 21.25
C TYR A 270 3.18 -10.37 22.64
N SER A 271 2.92 -11.54 23.20
CA SER A 271 2.38 -11.70 24.56
C SER A 271 3.33 -11.11 25.62
N TYR A 272 4.64 -11.35 25.47
CA TYR A 272 5.66 -10.75 26.32
C TYR A 272 5.63 -9.23 26.28
N LEU A 273 5.51 -8.63 25.11
CA LEU A 273 5.41 -7.17 24.95
C LEU A 273 4.09 -6.64 25.48
N TYR A 274 2.98 -7.32 25.21
CA TYR A 274 1.66 -6.92 25.70
C TYR A 274 1.60 -6.93 27.24
N LYS A 275 2.24 -7.89 27.92
CA LYS A 275 2.34 -7.93 29.38
C LYS A 275 3.06 -6.71 29.99
N LYS A 276 3.85 -5.96 29.20
CA LYS A 276 4.44 -4.67 29.64
C LYS A 276 3.41 -3.53 29.65
N CYS A 277 2.27 -3.68 28.96
CA CYS A 277 1.17 -2.73 28.97
C CYS A 277 0.26 -2.97 30.19
N VAL A 278 0.41 -2.15 31.24
CA VAL A 278 -0.35 -2.31 32.50
C VAL A 278 -1.65 -1.50 32.41
N ASN A 279 -2.75 -2.18 32.05
CA ASN A 279 -4.06 -1.57 32.00
C ASN A 279 -4.70 -1.41 33.40
N LYS A 280 -5.51 -0.35 33.57
CA LYS A 280 -6.30 -0.05 34.78
C LYS A 280 -7.79 0.01 34.41
N PRO A 281 -8.47 -1.15 34.29
CA PRO A 281 -9.84 -1.22 33.79
C PRO A 281 -10.83 -0.44 34.65
N ASP A 282 -10.55 -0.23 35.96
CA ASP A 282 -11.39 0.58 36.83
C ASP A 282 -11.59 2.01 36.35
N GLU A 283 -10.60 2.59 35.69
CA GLU A 283 -10.69 3.95 35.15
C GLU A 283 -11.66 4.05 33.96
N LEU A 284 -12.03 2.92 33.33
CA LEU A 284 -12.97 2.83 32.22
C LEU A 284 -14.42 2.56 32.64
N LYS A 285 -14.63 2.08 33.85
CA LYS A 285 -15.94 1.58 34.35
C LYS A 285 -17.08 2.58 34.21
N ALA A 286 -16.86 3.83 34.59
CA ALA A 286 -17.90 4.87 34.51
C ALA A 286 -18.39 5.06 33.06
N LYS A 287 -17.45 5.17 32.08
CA LYS A 287 -17.81 5.33 30.70
C LYS A 287 -18.44 4.09 30.10
N VAL A 288 -17.95 2.91 30.41
CA VAL A 288 -18.54 1.66 29.92
C VAL A 288 -19.97 1.50 30.46
N THR A 289 -20.20 1.79 31.77
CA THR A 289 -21.55 1.77 32.35
C THR A 289 -22.48 2.75 31.64
N GLU A 290 -22.02 3.97 31.36
CA GLU A 290 -22.78 4.98 30.59
C GLU A 290 -23.19 4.44 29.22
N LEU A 291 -22.24 3.91 28.46
CA LEU A 291 -22.44 3.41 27.10
C LEU A 291 -23.36 2.18 27.04
N THR A 292 -23.29 1.32 28.03
CA THR A 292 -24.03 0.04 28.05
C THR A 292 -25.36 0.12 28.78
N LYS A 293 -25.65 1.23 29.46
CA LYS A 293 -26.92 1.43 30.19
C LYS A 293 -28.11 1.31 29.25
N GLY A 294 -29.06 0.42 29.60
CA GLY A 294 -30.27 0.19 28.83
C GLY A 294 -30.09 -0.56 27.51
N LYS A 295 -28.91 -1.08 27.23
CA LYS A 295 -28.70 -1.91 26.04
C LYS A 295 -29.31 -3.29 26.23
N ALA A 296 -30.13 -3.72 25.25
CA ALA A 296 -30.96 -4.91 25.36
C ALA A 296 -30.19 -6.23 25.36
N ASN A 297 -29.02 -6.27 24.70
CA ASN A 297 -28.22 -7.48 24.53
C ASN A 297 -26.73 -7.13 24.32
N ASP A 298 -25.87 -8.14 24.22
CA ASP A 298 -24.44 -7.97 24.09
C ASP A 298 -24.04 -7.36 22.76
N ILE A 299 -24.76 -7.61 21.67
CA ILE A 299 -24.50 -6.95 20.37
C ILE A 299 -24.64 -5.44 20.51
N GLU A 300 -25.70 -4.95 21.15
CA GLU A 300 -25.92 -3.53 21.35
C GLU A 300 -24.88 -2.89 22.30
N LYS A 301 -24.36 -3.65 23.28
CA LYS A 301 -23.24 -3.18 24.10
C LYS A 301 -21.95 -3.06 23.26
N VAL A 302 -21.65 -4.07 22.44
CA VAL A 302 -20.49 -4.03 21.53
C VAL A 302 -20.59 -2.84 20.58
N LYS A 303 -21.72 -2.65 19.91
CA LYS A 303 -21.95 -1.51 19.01
C LYS A 303 -21.70 -0.17 19.73
N ALA A 304 -22.25 -0.01 20.94
CA ALA A 304 -22.08 1.24 21.68
C ALA A 304 -20.60 1.54 22.01
N ILE A 305 -19.82 0.53 22.40
CA ILE A 305 -18.39 0.66 22.68
C ILE A 305 -17.61 0.89 21.39
N PHE A 306 -17.84 0.07 20.36
CA PHE A 306 -17.15 0.12 19.09
C PHE A 306 -17.31 1.49 18.41
N TYR A 307 -18.55 1.98 18.28
CA TYR A 307 -18.83 3.27 17.68
C TYR A 307 -18.29 4.42 18.52
N TRP A 308 -18.34 4.30 19.85
CA TRP A 308 -17.74 5.32 20.70
C TRP A 308 -16.23 5.44 20.47
N VAL A 309 -15.51 4.32 20.33
CA VAL A 309 -14.06 4.33 20.03
C VAL A 309 -13.82 4.97 18.66
N GLN A 310 -14.55 4.57 17.61
CA GLN A 310 -14.43 5.16 16.28
C GLN A 310 -14.65 6.68 16.27
N ASP A 311 -15.63 7.16 17.03
CA ASP A 311 -16.06 8.56 16.99
C ASP A 311 -15.25 9.48 17.91
N ASN A 312 -14.66 8.93 18.98
CA ASN A 312 -14.02 9.74 20.04
C ASN A 312 -12.51 9.58 20.13
N ILE A 313 -11.93 8.57 19.49
CA ILE A 313 -10.47 8.37 19.51
C ILE A 313 -9.90 8.72 18.15
N ARG A 314 -8.99 9.69 18.16
CA ARG A 314 -8.26 10.07 16.94
C ARG A 314 -7.08 9.13 16.71
N TYR A 315 -6.92 8.65 15.48
CA TYR A 315 -5.74 7.88 15.11
C TYR A 315 -4.52 8.81 15.04
N ILE A 316 -3.54 8.56 15.91
CA ILE A 316 -2.22 9.20 15.89
C ILE A 316 -1.22 8.15 16.33
N ALA A 317 -0.22 7.88 15.50
CA ALA A 317 0.81 6.89 15.78
C ALA A 317 2.09 7.57 16.31
N PHE A 318 2.51 7.15 17.50
CA PHE A 318 3.84 7.41 18.06
C PHE A 318 4.54 6.06 18.22
N GLU A 319 5.44 5.73 17.29
CA GLU A 319 6.00 4.39 17.16
C GLU A 319 7.52 4.35 17.35
N ASP A 320 8.04 5.14 18.31
CA ASP A 320 9.46 5.17 18.61
C ASP A 320 9.91 3.83 19.24
N GLY A 321 10.77 3.10 18.56
CA GLY A 321 11.33 1.85 19.03
C GLY A 321 10.26 0.82 19.42
N LEU A 322 10.36 0.26 20.63
CA LEU A 322 9.42 -0.74 21.12
C LEU A 322 7.98 -0.23 21.27
N ALA A 323 7.74 1.09 21.30
CA ALA A 323 6.37 1.63 21.25
C ALA A 323 5.66 1.30 19.92
N GLY A 324 6.41 0.99 18.85
CA GLY A 324 5.87 0.42 17.62
C GLY A 324 5.22 -0.97 17.81
N PHE A 325 5.51 -1.67 18.90
CA PHE A 325 4.97 -3.03 19.19
C PHE A 325 4.18 -3.09 20.50
N ILE A 326 4.50 -2.28 21.49
CA ILE A 326 3.80 -2.23 22.79
C ILE A 326 2.60 -1.29 22.68
N PRO A 327 1.37 -1.74 22.94
CA PRO A 327 0.22 -0.84 22.96
C PRO A 327 0.33 0.23 24.03
N ALA A 328 -0.16 1.43 23.75
CA ALA A 328 -0.46 2.40 24.80
C ALA A 328 -1.53 1.82 25.75
N THR A 329 -1.47 2.20 27.05
CA THR A 329 -2.44 1.69 28.02
C THR A 329 -3.84 2.18 27.70
N ALA A 330 -4.85 1.38 28.00
CA ALA A 330 -6.24 1.71 27.71
C ALA A 330 -6.69 3.02 28.39
N GLN A 331 -6.26 3.27 29.64
CA GLN A 331 -6.57 4.50 30.36
C GLN A 331 -5.90 5.74 29.76
N ASP A 332 -4.71 5.60 29.20
CA ASP A 332 -4.01 6.74 28.57
C ASP A 332 -4.67 7.13 27.25
N VAL A 333 -5.01 6.15 26.40
CA VAL A 333 -5.78 6.37 25.17
C VAL A 333 -7.16 6.96 25.48
N PHE A 334 -7.83 6.45 26.52
CA PHE A 334 -9.12 6.96 26.97
C PHE A 334 -9.05 8.44 27.39
N LYS A 335 -8.02 8.83 28.14
CA LYS A 335 -7.82 10.21 28.62
C LYS A 335 -7.40 11.15 27.51
N SER A 336 -6.42 10.76 26.71
CA SER A 336 -5.82 11.61 25.67
C SER A 336 -6.71 11.77 24.43
N LYS A 337 -7.66 10.82 24.21
CA LYS A 337 -8.52 10.74 23.02
C LYS A 337 -7.76 10.52 21.71
N TYR A 338 -6.55 9.99 21.79
CA TYR A 338 -5.80 9.53 20.63
C TYR A 338 -5.01 8.26 20.93
N GLY A 339 -4.70 7.52 19.90
CA GLY A 339 -3.87 6.32 19.95
C GLY A 339 -3.61 5.78 18.55
N ASP A 340 -2.60 4.94 18.42
CA ASP A 340 -2.35 4.15 17.23
C ASP A 340 -3.28 2.92 17.16
N CYS A 341 -3.11 2.06 16.15
CA CYS A 341 -3.93 0.86 15.99
C CYS A 341 -3.91 -0.04 17.25
N LYS A 342 -2.74 -0.22 17.85
CA LYS A 342 -2.55 -1.05 19.05
C LYS A 342 -3.23 -0.44 20.28
N GLY A 343 -3.07 0.88 20.46
CA GLY A 343 -3.68 1.61 21.56
C GLY A 343 -5.21 1.63 21.47
N MET A 344 -5.76 1.85 20.26
CA MET A 344 -7.20 1.82 20.03
C MET A 344 -7.77 0.41 20.21
N ALA A 345 -7.08 -0.62 19.71
CA ALA A 345 -7.48 -2.02 19.91
C ALA A 345 -7.44 -2.42 21.38
N ASN A 346 -6.40 -1.99 22.13
CA ASN A 346 -6.28 -2.25 23.55
C ASN A 346 -7.40 -1.57 24.36
N LEU A 347 -7.66 -0.28 24.10
CA LEU A 347 -8.77 0.43 24.73
C LEU A 347 -10.11 -0.28 24.51
N MET A 348 -10.41 -0.63 23.26
CA MET A 348 -11.65 -1.31 22.90
C MET A 348 -11.76 -2.69 23.58
N THR A 349 -10.68 -3.47 23.55
CA THR A 349 -10.61 -4.79 24.22
C THR A 349 -10.89 -4.66 25.71
N GLU A 350 -10.27 -3.71 26.39
CA GLU A 350 -10.46 -3.50 27.83
C GLU A 350 -11.88 -2.97 28.16
N MET A 351 -12.43 -2.06 27.34
CA MET A 351 -13.82 -1.61 27.52
C MET A 351 -14.83 -2.76 27.34
N LEU A 352 -14.62 -3.63 26.36
CA LEU A 352 -15.47 -4.81 26.16
C LEU A 352 -15.38 -5.79 27.34
N LYS A 353 -14.18 -6.04 27.87
CA LYS A 353 -13.99 -6.87 29.08
C LYS A 353 -14.69 -6.26 30.31
N VAL A 354 -14.61 -4.94 30.51
CA VAL A 354 -15.31 -4.22 31.56
C VAL A 354 -16.83 -4.34 31.41
N ALA A 355 -17.34 -4.45 30.18
CA ALA A 355 -18.76 -4.72 29.91
C ALA A 355 -19.17 -6.19 30.12
N GLY A 356 -18.25 -7.07 30.57
CA GLY A 356 -18.47 -8.49 30.79
C GLY A 356 -18.42 -9.35 29.51
N LEU A 357 -17.80 -8.85 28.46
CA LEU A 357 -17.73 -9.53 27.15
C LEU A 357 -16.36 -10.20 26.98
N GLU A 358 -16.35 -11.33 26.28
CA GLU A 358 -15.13 -12.05 25.91
C GLU A 358 -14.43 -11.34 24.75
N ALA A 359 -13.34 -10.63 25.03
CA ALA A 359 -12.62 -9.83 24.03
C ALA A 359 -11.09 -9.98 24.14
N TYR A 360 -10.41 -9.84 23.02
CA TYR A 360 -8.99 -10.14 22.87
C TYR A 360 -8.27 -9.16 21.92
N MET A 361 -7.02 -8.81 22.27
CA MET A 361 -6.09 -8.18 21.34
C MET A 361 -5.79 -9.13 20.17
N THR A 362 -5.72 -8.58 18.98
CA THR A 362 -5.59 -9.36 17.76
C THR A 362 -4.64 -8.65 16.79
N TRP A 363 -3.57 -9.36 16.37
CA TRP A 363 -2.64 -8.88 15.35
C TRP A 363 -3.09 -9.34 13.97
N ILE A 364 -2.83 -8.52 12.95
CA ILE A 364 -3.25 -8.78 11.59
C ILE A 364 -2.33 -8.10 10.57
N GLY A 365 -2.04 -8.78 9.47
CA GLY A 365 -1.49 -8.15 8.27
C GLY A 365 -2.61 -7.58 7.40
N THR A 366 -2.50 -6.31 7.02
CA THR A 366 -3.42 -5.76 6.02
C THR A 366 -3.15 -6.32 4.62
N ARG A 367 -4.05 -6.07 3.66
CA ARG A 367 -3.88 -6.51 2.26
C ARG A 367 -2.67 -5.91 1.55
N HIS A 368 -1.93 -4.97 2.17
CA HIS A 368 -0.63 -4.52 1.68
C HIS A 368 0.48 -5.57 1.83
N LEU A 369 0.27 -6.56 2.70
CA LEU A 369 1.22 -7.63 2.95
C LEU A 369 0.70 -8.94 2.35
N PRO A 370 1.50 -9.66 1.53
CA PRO A 370 1.08 -10.93 0.94
C PRO A 370 1.15 -12.12 1.90
N TYR A 371 1.76 -11.94 3.07
CA TYR A 371 2.10 -13.01 3.98
C TYR A 371 0.92 -13.44 4.86
N ASP A 372 1.05 -14.65 5.42
CA ASP A 372 0.21 -15.24 6.44
C ASP A 372 1.07 -15.80 7.59
N TYR A 373 0.45 -16.32 8.64
CA TYR A 373 1.18 -16.81 9.83
C TYR A 373 1.91 -18.14 9.64
N THR A 374 1.96 -18.72 8.43
CA THR A 374 2.91 -19.78 8.07
C THR A 374 4.34 -19.24 7.98
N LEU A 375 4.50 -17.93 7.88
CA LEU A 375 5.75 -17.20 7.98
C LEU A 375 5.85 -16.55 9.39
N PRO A 376 6.53 -17.15 10.37
CA PRO A 376 6.67 -16.58 11.72
C PRO A 376 7.70 -15.44 11.73
N SER A 377 7.29 -14.26 11.32
CA SER A 377 8.15 -13.07 11.16
C SER A 377 7.37 -11.80 11.45
N LEU A 378 8.05 -10.73 11.86
CA LEU A 378 7.46 -9.39 11.99
C LEU A 378 7.01 -8.79 10.65
N ALA A 379 7.29 -9.45 9.52
CA ALA A 379 6.80 -9.04 8.21
C ALA A 379 5.32 -9.40 7.97
N VAL A 380 4.70 -10.27 8.79
CA VAL A 380 3.37 -10.83 8.49
C VAL A 380 2.23 -9.90 8.88
N ASP A 381 2.45 -8.99 9.83
CA ASP A 381 1.43 -8.07 10.30
C ASP A 381 1.96 -6.64 10.41
N ASN A 382 1.05 -5.71 10.28
CA ASN A 382 1.32 -4.28 10.36
C ASN A 382 0.15 -3.53 11.03
N HIS A 383 -0.77 -4.27 11.68
CA HIS A 383 -1.97 -3.70 12.24
C HIS A 383 -2.48 -4.49 13.46
N CYS A 384 -3.24 -3.83 14.34
CA CYS A 384 -3.90 -4.42 15.47
C CYS A 384 -5.38 -4.04 15.52
N ILE A 385 -6.21 -5.01 15.89
CA ILE A 385 -7.66 -4.88 16.06
C ILE A 385 -8.11 -5.56 17.35
N SER A 386 -9.38 -5.44 17.72
CA SER A 386 -9.97 -6.20 18.81
C SER A 386 -10.86 -7.30 18.25
N THR A 387 -10.82 -8.49 18.84
CA THR A 387 -11.78 -9.56 18.56
C THR A 387 -12.71 -9.72 19.75
N VAL A 388 -14.03 -9.75 19.51
CA VAL A 388 -15.04 -10.08 20.52
C VAL A 388 -15.75 -11.37 20.13
N ILE A 389 -16.02 -12.25 21.10
CA ILE A 389 -16.73 -13.51 20.89
C ILE A 389 -18.14 -13.40 21.44
N LEU A 390 -19.14 -13.57 20.57
CA LEU A 390 -20.56 -13.53 20.92
C LEU A 390 -21.24 -14.82 20.45
N GLY A 391 -21.79 -15.58 21.39
CA GLY A 391 -22.45 -16.85 21.05
C GLY A 391 -21.53 -17.85 20.33
N GLY A 392 -20.22 -17.82 20.63
CA GLY A 392 -19.22 -18.69 20.00
C GLY A 392 -18.74 -18.23 18.61
N LYS A 393 -19.20 -17.06 18.14
CA LYS A 393 -18.78 -16.45 16.88
C LYS A 393 -17.84 -15.28 17.12
N GLU A 394 -16.73 -15.24 16.40
CA GLU A 394 -15.77 -14.14 16.41
C GLU A 394 -16.26 -12.96 15.55
N TYR A 395 -16.14 -11.74 16.09
CA TYR A 395 -16.32 -10.48 15.38
C TYR A 395 -15.04 -9.66 15.50
N PHE A 396 -14.52 -9.22 14.37
CA PHE A 396 -13.27 -8.47 14.26
C PHE A 396 -13.58 -6.98 14.20
N LEU A 397 -13.10 -6.22 15.19
CA LEU A 397 -13.43 -4.82 15.38
C LEU A 397 -12.20 -3.95 15.12
N ASP A 398 -12.18 -3.26 13.99
CA ASP A 398 -11.13 -2.28 13.65
C ASP A 398 -11.55 -0.89 14.09
N GLY A 399 -11.07 -0.43 15.23
CA GLY A 399 -11.40 0.88 15.80
C GLY A 399 -10.83 2.05 14.98
N THR A 400 -9.83 1.80 14.14
CA THR A 400 -9.21 2.83 13.31
C THR A 400 -10.00 3.11 12.03
N GLU A 401 -10.93 2.21 11.66
CA GLU A 401 -11.77 2.34 10.49
C GLU A 401 -13.07 3.05 10.85
N LYS A 402 -13.11 4.36 10.62
CA LYS A 402 -14.28 5.18 10.94
C LYS A 402 -15.49 4.81 10.07
N TYR A 403 -16.68 4.95 10.65
CA TYR A 403 -17.98 4.75 10.00
C TYR A 403 -18.27 3.35 9.47
N ILE A 404 -17.43 2.36 9.76
CA ILE A 404 -17.78 0.97 9.45
C ILE A 404 -18.78 0.43 10.48
N PRO A 405 -19.91 -0.17 10.07
CA PRO A 405 -20.87 -0.75 10.98
C PRO A 405 -20.34 -2.04 11.62
N PHE A 406 -20.91 -2.39 12.77
CA PHE A 406 -20.66 -3.67 13.41
C PHE A 406 -21.06 -4.85 12.49
N GLY A 407 -20.14 -5.80 12.32
CA GLY A 407 -20.33 -6.97 11.45
C GLY A 407 -19.92 -6.79 9.99
N ASP A 408 -19.59 -5.56 9.59
CA ASP A 408 -18.85 -5.30 8.36
C ASP A 408 -17.35 -5.19 8.64
N TYR A 409 -16.53 -5.50 7.64
CA TYR A 409 -15.07 -5.46 7.72
C TYR A 409 -14.50 -4.60 6.62
N ALA A 410 -13.54 -3.73 6.95
CA ALA A 410 -12.83 -2.93 5.96
C ALA A 410 -12.12 -3.82 4.94
N TRP A 411 -12.14 -3.43 3.67
CA TRP A 411 -11.50 -4.20 2.60
C TRP A 411 -10.05 -4.57 2.90
N ARG A 412 -9.32 -3.66 3.54
CA ARG A 412 -7.89 -3.86 3.87
C ARG A 412 -7.61 -5.04 4.79
N ILE A 413 -8.60 -5.53 5.56
CA ILE A 413 -8.45 -6.68 6.47
C ILE A 413 -9.22 -7.91 6.01
N GLN A 414 -10.15 -7.80 5.08
CA GLN A 414 -10.96 -8.93 4.59
C GLN A 414 -10.08 -10.03 4.01
N GLY A 415 -10.37 -11.28 4.37
CA GLY A 415 -9.67 -12.46 3.89
C GLY A 415 -8.25 -12.65 4.45
N LYS A 416 -7.78 -11.78 5.36
CA LYS A 416 -6.47 -11.90 6.00
C LYS A 416 -6.56 -12.78 7.26
N GLU A 417 -5.45 -13.46 7.55
CA GLU A 417 -5.32 -14.18 8.81
C GLU A 417 -5.11 -13.22 9.97
N VAL A 418 -5.61 -13.62 11.13
CA VAL A 418 -5.49 -12.92 12.40
C VAL A 418 -4.89 -13.83 13.45
N LEU A 419 -4.07 -13.27 14.33
CA LEU A 419 -3.50 -13.90 15.49
C LEU A 419 -4.19 -13.34 16.74
N ILE A 420 -5.15 -14.12 17.31
CA ILE A 420 -5.96 -13.73 18.46
C ILE A 420 -5.25 -14.14 19.74
N GLY A 421 -4.91 -13.17 20.59
CA GLY A 421 -4.20 -13.41 21.84
C GLY A 421 -5.09 -13.75 23.02
N LYS A 422 -5.10 -15.01 23.43
CA LYS A 422 -5.92 -15.56 24.52
C LYS A 422 -5.10 -15.86 25.78
N GLY A 423 -4.33 -14.87 26.26
CA GLY A 423 -3.45 -15.04 27.41
C GLY A 423 -2.20 -15.85 27.09
N ASP A 424 -2.10 -17.08 27.64
CA ASP A 424 -0.99 -18.00 27.33
C ASP A 424 -1.26 -18.89 26.10
N LYS A 425 -2.43 -18.71 25.47
CA LYS A 425 -2.85 -19.41 24.24
C LYS A 425 -3.13 -18.39 23.14
N TYR A 426 -3.22 -18.88 21.92
CA TYR A 426 -3.60 -18.08 20.77
C TYR A 426 -4.46 -18.91 19.81
N ASP A 427 -5.21 -18.22 18.96
CA ASP A 427 -5.88 -18.81 17.81
C ASP A 427 -5.44 -18.07 16.54
N VAL A 428 -5.24 -18.82 15.46
CA VAL A 428 -5.13 -18.26 14.11
C VAL A 428 -6.47 -18.48 13.41
N LYS A 429 -7.09 -17.40 12.98
CA LYS A 429 -8.38 -17.38 12.27
C LYS A 429 -8.24 -16.52 11.02
N LYS A 430 -9.33 -16.37 10.29
CA LYS A 430 -9.37 -15.56 9.08
C LYS A 430 -10.54 -14.59 9.13
N VAL A 431 -10.29 -13.31 8.86
CA VAL A 431 -11.38 -12.34 8.70
C VAL A 431 -12.22 -12.77 7.49
N PRO A 432 -13.55 -12.90 7.62
CA PRO A 432 -14.39 -13.29 6.52
C PRO A 432 -14.23 -12.36 5.31
N LEU A 433 -14.13 -12.94 4.13
CA LEU A 433 -14.28 -12.20 2.89
C LEU A 433 -15.77 -11.93 2.68
N GLN A 434 -16.14 -10.66 2.55
CA GLN A 434 -17.53 -10.30 2.31
C GLN A 434 -17.86 -10.41 0.82
N ASP A 435 -19.09 -10.80 0.51
CA ASP A 435 -19.58 -10.83 -0.86
C ASP A 435 -19.55 -9.40 -1.45
N LYS A 436 -19.03 -9.27 -2.67
CA LYS A 436 -19.00 -8.00 -3.41
C LYS A 436 -20.36 -7.34 -3.54
N GLU A 437 -21.45 -8.13 -3.60
CA GLU A 437 -22.84 -7.64 -3.66
C GLU A 437 -23.24 -6.82 -2.41
N LYS A 438 -22.55 -6.97 -1.29
CA LYS A 438 -22.74 -6.11 -0.12
C LYS A 438 -22.14 -4.72 -0.31
N SER A 439 -21.14 -4.57 -1.19
CA SER A 439 -20.48 -3.31 -1.52
C SER A 439 -20.95 -2.84 -2.88
N LYS A 440 -22.06 -2.09 -2.91
CA LYS A 440 -22.76 -1.73 -4.15
C LYS A 440 -22.95 -0.24 -4.30
N ILE A 441 -22.85 0.22 -5.55
CA ILE A 441 -23.37 1.49 -6.04
C ILE A 441 -24.56 1.14 -6.93
N LEU A 442 -25.77 1.53 -6.55
CA LEU A 442 -26.97 1.36 -7.36
C LEU A 442 -27.48 2.75 -7.78
N THR A 443 -27.47 3.03 -9.08
CA THR A 443 -28.02 4.23 -9.68
C THR A 443 -29.34 3.89 -10.38
N GLN A 444 -30.43 4.51 -9.98
CA GLN A 444 -31.75 4.35 -10.58
C GLN A 444 -32.22 5.69 -11.12
N THR A 445 -32.54 5.74 -12.40
CA THR A 445 -32.92 6.97 -13.11
C THR A 445 -34.20 6.80 -13.89
N THR A 446 -35.05 7.82 -13.88
CA THR A 446 -36.19 7.92 -14.76
C THR A 446 -36.07 9.18 -15.59
N PHE A 447 -36.35 9.09 -16.90
CA PHE A 447 -36.32 10.22 -17.81
C PHE A 447 -37.61 10.35 -18.61
N LYS A 448 -37.92 11.59 -18.96
CA LYS A 448 -38.87 11.99 -20.01
C LYS A 448 -38.15 12.95 -20.95
N LEU A 449 -38.45 12.85 -22.23
CA LEU A 449 -37.93 13.77 -23.23
C LEU A 449 -38.87 15.01 -23.35
N GLU A 450 -38.35 16.18 -23.02
CA GLU A 450 -39.04 17.46 -23.13
C GLU A 450 -38.12 18.51 -23.79
N ASN A 451 -38.51 19.03 -24.96
CA ASN A 451 -37.76 20.07 -25.66
C ASN A 451 -36.26 19.76 -25.86
N ASN A 452 -35.97 18.56 -26.31
CA ASN A 452 -34.59 18.05 -26.50
C ASN A 452 -33.73 17.98 -25.19
N ILE A 453 -34.39 18.01 -24.05
CA ILE A 453 -33.76 17.81 -22.73
C ILE A 453 -34.35 16.55 -22.11
N LEU A 454 -33.51 15.72 -21.52
CA LEU A 454 -33.95 14.60 -20.69
C LEU A 454 -34.16 15.11 -19.27
N LYS A 455 -35.44 15.21 -18.87
CA LYS A 455 -35.82 15.61 -17.51
C LYS A 455 -36.20 14.39 -16.70
N GLY A 456 -35.77 14.33 -15.44
CA GLY A 456 -36.05 13.15 -14.67
C GLY A 456 -35.65 13.21 -13.21
N HIS A 457 -35.53 12.04 -12.63
CA HIS A 457 -35.14 11.86 -11.24
C HIS A 457 -34.07 10.78 -11.16
N VAL A 458 -33.06 11.05 -10.36
CA VAL A 458 -31.96 10.07 -10.07
C VAL A 458 -31.90 9.76 -8.59
N LYS A 459 -31.70 8.47 -8.28
CA LYS A 459 -31.47 7.97 -6.93
C LYS A 459 -30.23 7.08 -6.92
N VAL A 460 -29.26 7.44 -6.10
CA VAL A 460 -28.05 6.67 -5.88
C VAL A 460 -28.08 6.05 -4.48
N THR A 461 -27.87 4.75 -4.40
CA THR A 461 -27.81 3.99 -3.15
C THR A 461 -26.44 3.37 -2.99
N LEU A 462 -25.75 3.66 -1.89
CA LEU A 462 -24.45 3.11 -1.55
C LEU A 462 -24.57 2.16 -0.36
N THR A 463 -23.93 0.97 -0.49
CA THR A 463 -23.88 -0.04 0.58
C THR A 463 -22.44 -0.53 0.81
N GLY A 464 -22.19 -1.21 1.93
CA GLY A 464 -20.90 -1.81 2.27
C GLY A 464 -19.76 -0.80 2.28
N GLU A 465 -18.64 -1.14 1.66
CA GLU A 465 -17.44 -0.29 1.56
C GLU A 465 -17.73 1.05 0.87
N GLN A 466 -18.61 1.06 -0.14
CA GLN A 466 -18.98 2.30 -0.85
C GLN A 466 -19.69 3.28 0.08
N ARG A 467 -20.57 2.79 0.96
CA ARG A 467 -21.21 3.58 2.02
C ARG A 467 -20.15 4.12 3.01
N THR A 468 -19.24 3.25 3.48
CA THR A 468 -18.21 3.63 4.45
C THR A 468 -17.29 4.70 3.89
N ASN A 469 -16.81 4.54 2.64
CA ASN A 469 -15.98 5.53 1.94
C ASN A 469 -16.70 6.88 1.78
N PHE A 470 -18.01 6.86 1.45
CA PHE A 470 -18.80 8.08 1.37
C PHE A 470 -18.88 8.79 2.72
N HIS A 471 -19.16 8.06 3.82
CA HIS A 471 -19.21 8.63 5.15
C HIS A 471 -17.88 9.24 5.57
N GLN A 472 -16.76 8.55 5.33
CA GLN A 472 -15.42 9.06 5.64
C GLN A 472 -15.20 10.40 4.91
N TYR A 473 -15.39 10.42 3.59
CA TYR A 473 -15.19 11.62 2.80
C TYR A 473 -16.13 12.76 3.21
N TYR A 474 -17.43 12.46 3.43
CA TYR A 474 -18.43 13.45 3.83
C TYR A 474 -18.13 14.07 5.19
N HIS A 475 -17.78 13.28 6.19
CA HIS A 475 -17.57 13.80 7.54
C HIS A 475 -16.24 14.53 7.72
N ASP A 476 -15.22 14.23 6.91
CA ASP A 476 -13.95 14.94 6.91
C ASP A 476 -14.04 16.35 6.29
N LEU A 477 -15.12 16.67 5.57
CA LEU A 477 -15.30 17.98 4.97
C LEU A 477 -15.82 19.02 5.98
N PRO A 478 -15.43 20.31 5.82
CA PRO A 478 -16.07 21.44 6.48
C PRO A 478 -17.58 21.51 6.16
N SER A 479 -18.38 22.10 7.07
CA SER A 479 -19.84 22.14 6.95
C SER A 479 -20.34 22.76 5.64
N ASP A 480 -19.68 23.82 5.14
CA ASP A 480 -20.07 24.50 3.90
C ASP A 480 -19.80 23.65 2.65
N ASP A 481 -18.81 22.78 2.70
CA ASP A 481 -18.45 21.92 1.58
C ASP A 481 -19.29 20.63 1.55
N LYS A 482 -19.89 20.22 2.66
CA LYS A 482 -20.79 19.06 2.73
C LYS A 482 -22.00 19.21 1.81
N LYS A 483 -22.64 20.39 1.78
CA LYS A 483 -23.78 20.67 0.87
C LYS A 483 -23.35 20.62 -0.59
N LYS A 484 -22.18 21.20 -0.91
CA LYS A 484 -21.63 21.19 -2.27
C LYS A 484 -21.26 19.76 -2.71
N LEU A 485 -20.72 18.95 -1.78
CA LEU A 485 -20.43 17.56 -2.07
C LEU A 485 -21.69 16.81 -2.52
N ILE A 486 -22.76 16.89 -1.73
CA ILE A 486 -24.02 16.17 -2.01
C ILE A 486 -24.57 16.54 -3.39
N GLN A 487 -24.56 17.82 -3.75
CA GLN A 487 -25.00 18.26 -5.07
C GLN A 487 -24.06 17.73 -6.17
N ARG A 488 -22.74 17.94 -6.03
CA ARG A 488 -21.74 17.46 -6.99
C ARG A 488 -21.72 15.94 -7.12
N PHE A 489 -22.11 15.24 -6.08
CA PHE A 489 -22.20 13.78 -6.10
C PHE A 489 -23.21 13.30 -7.15
N LEU A 490 -24.39 13.97 -7.29
CA LEU A 490 -25.38 13.68 -8.32
C LEU A 490 -25.05 14.32 -9.68
N GLU A 491 -24.18 15.31 -9.75
CA GLU A 491 -23.70 15.88 -11.03
C GLU A 491 -22.73 14.93 -11.74
N PHE A 492 -22.04 14.02 -11.01
CA PHE A 492 -21.11 13.00 -11.52
C PHE A 492 -20.00 13.54 -12.45
N GLY A 493 -19.64 14.80 -12.28
CA GLY A 493 -18.70 15.49 -13.14
C GLY A 493 -19.22 15.80 -14.55
N ASN A 494 -20.49 15.56 -14.82
CA ASN A 494 -21.14 15.83 -16.11
C ASN A 494 -21.65 17.28 -16.18
N LYS A 495 -20.98 18.10 -16.98
CA LYS A 495 -21.29 19.53 -17.16
C LYS A 495 -22.66 19.79 -17.82
N ASN A 496 -23.25 18.78 -18.46
CA ASN A 496 -24.55 18.88 -19.13
C ASN A 496 -25.70 18.50 -18.20
N LEU A 497 -25.41 18.15 -16.95
CA LEU A 497 -26.37 17.72 -15.96
C LEU A 497 -26.63 18.85 -14.95
N ALA A 498 -27.84 19.34 -14.88
CA ALA A 498 -28.32 20.23 -13.84
C ALA A 498 -29.08 19.43 -12.79
N VAL A 499 -28.81 19.69 -11.51
CA VAL A 499 -29.37 18.94 -10.37
C VAL A 499 -30.15 19.88 -9.47
N ALA A 500 -31.33 19.47 -9.04
CA ALA A 500 -32.23 20.23 -8.13
C ALA A 500 -32.88 19.28 -7.10
N ASN A 501 -33.51 19.87 -6.07
CA ASN A 501 -34.33 19.19 -5.06
C ASN A 501 -33.66 17.99 -4.40
N VAL A 502 -32.37 18.14 -4.11
CA VAL A 502 -31.53 17.04 -3.56
C VAL A 502 -31.98 16.66 -2.16
N LYS A 503 -32.13 15.36 -1.92
CA LYS A 503 -32.42 14.74 -0.62
C LYS A 503 -31.44 13.65 -0.31
N THR A 504 -31.25 13.36 1.00
CA THR A 504 -30.36 12.28 1.47
C THR A 504 -31.06 11.46 2.55
N SER A 505 -30.61 10.21 2.71
CA SER A 505 -30.85 9.46 3.96
C SER A 505 -30.17 10.18 5.15
N ASP A 506 -30.38 9.68 6.36
CA ASP A 506 -29.65 10.17 7.53
C ASP A 506 -28.14 9.82 7.40
N LEU A 507 -27.33 10.82 7.05
CA LEU A 507 -25.89 10.68 6.86
C LEU A 507 -25.10 10.57 8.19
N ASN A 508 -25.76 10.59 9.35
CA ASN A 508 -25.15 10.30 10.65
C ASN A 508 -25.32 8.83 11.05
N ASN A 509 -26.18 8.10 10.35
CA ASN A 509 -26.45 6.69 10.66
C ASN A 509 -25.62 5.76 9.75
N ARG A 510 -24.52 5.24 10.29
CA ARG A 510 -23.62 4.32 9.57
C ARG A 510 -24.20 2.95 9.27
N GLU A 511 -25.33 2.56 9.88
CA GLU A 511 -25.91 1.22 9.73
C GLU A 511 -26.87 1.10 8.53
N ILE A 512 -27.39 2.22 8.03
CA ILE A 512 -28.28 2.25 6.87
C ILE A 512 -27.52 2.56 5.58
N PRO A 513 -28.04 2.20 4.41
CA PRO A 513 -27.50 2.66 3.13
C PRO A 513 -27.45 4.18 3.04
N VAL A 514 -26.41 4.73 2.44
CA VAL A 514 -26.42 6.12 2.00
C VAL A 514 -27.28 6.20 0.75
N VAL A 515 -28.31 7.04 0.79
CA VAL A 515 -29.14 7.35 -0.35
C VAL A 515 -28.99 8.83 -0.65
N VAL A 516 -28.72 9.17 -1.90
CA VAL A 516 -28.75 10.55 -2.41
C VAL A 516 -29.65 10.56 -3.65
N GLU A 517 -30.66 11.42 -3.66
CA GLU A 517 -31.62 11.51 -4.78
C GLU A 517 -31.93 12.96 -5.12
N GLY A 518 -32.32 13.22 -6.36
CA GLY A 518 -32.69 14.57 -6.82
C GLY A 518 -33.25 14.58 -8.22
N ASP A 519 -33.86 15.73 -8.57
CA ASP A 519 -34.34 15.96 -9.92
C ASP A 519 -33.17 16.39 -10.81
N ILE A 520 -33.20 15.92 -12.06
CA ILE A 520 -32.12 16.13 -13.02
C ILE A 520 -32.68 16.60 -14.39
N ASP A 521 -31.97 17.57 -14.99
CA ASP A 521 -32.11 17.97 -16.37
C ASP A 521 -30.81 17.71 -17.12
N LEU A 522 -30.84 16.81 -18.11
CA LEU A 522 -29.67 16.42 -18.90
C LEU A 522 -29.77 16.95 -20.31
N SER A 523 -28.91 17.91 -20.65
CA SER A 523 -28.79 18.53 -21.96
C SER A 523 -27.70 17.86 -22.83
N ASN A 524 -27.78 18.09 -24.16
CA ASN A 524 -26.79 17.57 -25.14
C ASN A 524 -26.72 16.05 -25.26
N TYR A 525 -27.72 15.32 -24.82
CA TYR A 525 -27.85 13.88 -24.98
C TYR A 525 -28.95 13.46 -25.94
N VAL A 526 -29.56 14.44 -26.60
CA VAL A 526 -30.62 14.26 -27.59
C VAL A 526 -30.25 15.00 -28.88
N ILE A 527 -30.25 14.27 -29.99
CA ILE A 527 -30.06 14.82 -31.34
C ILE A 527 -31.31 14.57 -32.14
N THR A 528 -31.88 15.61 -32.72
CA THR A 528 -33.08 15.51 -33.54
C THR A 528 -32.77 15.83 -34.98
N GLU A 529 -33.06 14.91 -35.90
CA GLU A 529 -32.87 15.03 -37.35
C GLU A 529 -34.21 14.64 -38.04
N ASP A 530 -34.90 15.60 -38.61
CA ASP A 530 -36.20 15.41 -39.24
C ASP A 530 -37.22 14.68 -38.31
N LYS A 531 -37.49 13.38 -38.60
CA LYS A 531 -38.39 12.55 -37.83
C LYS A 531 -37.67 11.62 -36.85
N GLU A 532 -36.34 11.64 -36.86
CA GLU A 532 -35.49 10.81 -36.06
C GLU A 532 -35.00 11.52 -34.82
N ILE A 533 -34.99 10.84 -33.67
CA ILE A 533 -34.41 11.34 -32.43
C ILE A 533 -33.41 10.26 -31.90
N TYR A 534 -32.18 10.68 -31.74
CA TYR A 534 -31.10 9.87 -31.15
C TYR A 534 -30.95 10.30 -29.70
N VAL A 535 -31.03 9.33 -28.79
CA VAL A 535 -31.02 9.59 -27.33
C VAL A 535 -29.97 8.77 -26.66
N GLY A 536 -29.05 9.41 -25.97
CA GLY A 536 -28.11 8.77 -25.04
C GLY A 536 -28.70 8.76 -23.63
N ILE A 537 -28.82 7.60 -23.00
CA ILE A 537 -29.32 7.48 -21.62
C ILE A 537 -28.31 6.92 -20.64
N ASP A 538 -27.14 6.48 -21.11
CA ASP A 538 -25.98 6.20 -20.26
C ASP A 538 -25.19 7.49 -20.04
N PHE A 539 -25.62 8.30 -19.08
CA PHE A 539 -25.00 9.60 -18.76
C PHE A 539 -23.94 9.52 -17.67
N PHE A 540 -23.70 8.31 -17.20
CA PHE A 540 -22.69 7.91 -16.22
C PHE A 540 -21.72 6.91 -16.82
N PRO A 541 -20.90 7.29 -17.80
CA PRO A 541 -19.82 6.42 -18.18
C PRO A 541 -18.85 6.36 -17.00
N GLU A 542 -18.64 5.18 -16.44
CA GLU A 542 -17.55 4.98 -15.50
C GLU A 542 -16.27 5.52 -16.12
N ASP A 543 -15.64 6.46 -15.44
CA ASP A 543 -14.35 6.98 -15.88
C ASP A 543 -13.24 5.99 -15.57
N LEU A 544 -13.13 4.96 -16.42
CA LEU A 544 -12.06 3.98 -16.34
C LEU A 544 -10.74 4.49 -16.95
N ARG A 545 -10.67 5.73 -17.45
CA ARG A 545 -9.45 6.29 -18.06
C ARG A 545 -8.28 6.32 -17.07
N GLY A 546 -8.54 6.68 -15.82
CA GLY A 546 -7.56 6.64 -14.75
C GLY A 546 -7.14 5.23 -14.31
N LEU A 547 -7.83 4.18 -14.79
CA LEU A 547 -7.53 2.79 -14.50
C LEU A 547 -6.81 2.07 -15.65
N VAL A 548 -6.51 2.74 -16.76
CA VAL A 548 -5.74 2.14 -17.86
C VAL A 548 -4.26 2.19 -17.48
N PRO A 549 -3.60 1.03 -17.29
CA PRO A 549 -2.22 0.99 -16.87
C PRO A 549 -1.28 1.60 -17.91
N ASP A 550 -0.24 2.28 -17.47
CA ASP A 550 0.86 2.71 -18.32
C ASP A 550 1.54 1.50 -18.98
N LYS A 551 2.07 1.69 -20.18
CA LYS A 551 2.68 0.61 -21.00
C LYS A 551 3.79 -0.16 -20.25
N ASP A 552 4.52 0.53 -19.39
CA ASP A 552 5.69 0.02 -18.68
C ASP A 552 5.42 -0.19 -17.17
N ARG A 553 4.14 -0.29 -16.78
CA ARG A 553 3.74 -0.59 -15.41
C ARG A 553 4.27 -1.97 -14.98
N GLN A 554 4.83 -2.02 -13.78
CA GLN A 554 5.50 -3.20 -13.24
C GLN A 554 4.64 -4.00 -12.26
N GLN A 555 3.70 -3.35 -11.58
CA GLN A 555 2.90 -3.93 -10.51
C GLN A 555 1.43 -4.05 -10.89
N ASP A 556 0.73 -4.99 -10.27
CA ASP A 556 -0.73 -5.07 -10.33
C ASP A 556 -1.35 -3.73 -9.92
N TYR A 557 -2.52 -3.44 -10.46
CA TYR A 557 -3.28 -2.24 -10.14
C TYR A 557 -4.28 -2.54 -9.01
N ALA A 558 -4.11 -1.91 -7.85
CA ALA A 558 -5.03 -2.07 -6.72
C ALA A 558 -6.27 -1.20 -6.91
N LEU A 559 -7.43 -1.81 -6.77
CA LEU A 559 -8.73 -1.15 -6.61
C LEU A 559 -8.99 -0.92 -5.11
N HIS A 560 -9.88 0.03 -4.77
CA HIS A 560 -10.19 0.32 -3.38
C HIS A 560 -10.89 -0.84 -2.66
N SER A 561 -11.69 -1.62 -3.40
CA SER A 561 -12.37 -2.82 -2.89
C SER A 561 -12.90 -3.67 -4.05
N ALA A 562 -13.38 -4.88 -3.74
CA ALA A 562 -14.32 -5.57 -4.60
C ALA A 562 -15.70 -4.92 -4.42
N TYR A 563 -16.41 -4.66 -5.53
CA TYR A 563 -17.73 -4.02 -5.50
C TYR A 563 -18.51 -4.22 -6.79
N VAL A 564 -19.78 -3.86 -6.76
CA VAL A 564 -20.69 -3.85 -7.92
C VAL A 564 -21.22 -2.44 -8.15
N SER A 565 -21.10 -1.94 -9.38
CA SER A 565 -21.81 -0.74 -9.85
C SER A 565 -22.94 -1.18 -10.77
N GLN A 566 -24.16 -0.75 -10.48
CA GLN A 566 -25.34 -1.10 -11.23
C GLN A 566 -26.13 0.14 -11.59
N ASP A 567 -26.39 0.35 -12.88
CA ASP A 567 -27.20 1.43 -13.42
C ASP A 567 -28.49 0.88 -14.02
N GLU A 568 -29.60 1.46 -13.63
CA GLU A 568 -30.95 1.18 -14.16
C GLU A 568 -31.58 2.49 -14.61
N THR A 569 -31.84 2.64 -15.90
CA THR A 569 -32.47 3.87 -16.44
C THR A 569 -33.74 3.52 -17.21
N GLU A 570 -34.84 4.19 -16.90
CA GLU A 570 -36.09 4.16 -17.65
C GLU A 570 -36.26 5.45 -18.41
N LEU A 571 -36.44 5.40 -19.74
CA LEU A 571 -36.82 6.51 -20.58
C LEU A 571 -38.26 6.34 -21.03
N MET A 572 -39.16 7.27 -20.61
CA MET A 572 -40.53 7.37 -21.14
C MET A 572 -40.47 8.01 -22.51
N LEU A 573 -41.00 7.32 -23.51
CA LEU A 573 -41.09 7.84 -24.86
C LEU A 573 -42.19 8.91 -25.00
N PRO A 574 -41.98 9.96 -25.83
CA PRO A 574 -43.04 10.91 -26.16
C PRO A 574 -44.22 10.22 -26.84
N ALA A 575 -45.41 10.79 -26.70
CA ALA A 575 -46.59 10.24 -27.32
C ALA A 575 -46.46 10.13 -28.85
N GLY A 576 -46.78 8.94 -29.39
CA GLY A 576 -46.69 8.65 -30.81
C GLY A 576 -45.27 8.30 -31.33
N TYR A 577 -44.24 8.27 -30.49
CA TYR A 577 -42.90 7.79 -30.88
C TYR A 577 -42.75 6.31 -30.60
N LYS A 578 -41.96 5.65 -31.43
CA LYS A 578 -41.59 4.24 -31.26
C LYS A 578 -40.06 4.05 -31.37
N VAL A 579 -39.53 3.08 -30.66
CA VAL A 579 -38.14 2.65 -30.81
C VAL A 579 -37.97 1.99 -32.18
N THR A 580 -37.00 2.45 -32.93
CA THR A 580 -36.64 1.88 -34.25
C THR A 580 -35.38 1.03 -34.14
N SER A 581 -34.44 1.46 -33.29
CA SER A 581 -33.21 0.70 -33.04
C SER A 581 -32.76 0.82 -31.59
N LEU A 582 -32.35 -0.29 -31.03
CA LEU A 582 -31.67 -0.39 -29.73
C LEU A 582 -30.22 -0.82 -29.91
N PRO A 583 -29.30 -0.29 -29.10
CA PRO A 583 -27.91 -0.74 -29.08
C PRO A 583 -27.76 -2.22 -28.77
N ALA A 584 -26.68 -2.84 -29.28
CA ALA A 584 -26.33 -4.20 -28.94
C ALA A 584 -25.91 -4.32 -27.47
N ALA A 585 -26.20 -5.45 -26.85
CA ALA A 585 -25.80 -5.74 -25.48
C ALA A 585 -24.29 -5.97 -25.38
N ILE A 586 -23.72 -5.64 -24.21
CA ILE A 586 -22.36 -6.03 -23.84
C ILE A 586 -22.42 -7.14 -22.79
N ASN A 587 -21.50 -8.11 -22.89
CA ASN A 587 -21.31 -9.14 -21.87
C ASN A 587 -19.85 -9.59 -21.90
N GLU A 588 -19.06 -9.09 -20.95
CA GLU A 588 -17.64 -9.38 -20.80
C GLU A 588 -17.40 -9.92 -19.40
N LYS A 589 -16.64 -11.00 -19.28
CA LYS A 589 -16.39 -11.67 -18.00
C LYS A 589 -14.96 -12.19 -17.91
N THR A 590 -14.30 -11.85 -16.82
CA THR A 590 -12.99 -12.39 -16.40
C THR A 590 -13.06 -12.83 -14.94
N GLU A 591 -11.96 -13.31 -14.40
CA GLU A 591 -11.85 -13.60 -12.96
C GLU A 591 -11.90 -12.32 -12.11
N ASP A 592 -11.24 -11.26 -12.55
CA ASP A 592 -11.05 -10.03 -11.77
C ASP A 592 -12.19 -9.01 -11.96
N TYR A 593 -12.84 -9.00 -13.13
CA TYR A 593 -13.89 -8.03 -13.47
C TYR A 593 -14.89 -8.59 -14.49
N GLU A 594 -16.08 -8.04 -14.49
CA GLU A 594 -17.13 -8.37 -15.45
C GLU A 594 -18.00 -7.15 -15.74
N ALA A 595 -18.53 -7.06 -16.96
CA ALA A 595 -19.54 -6.07 -17.35
C ALA A 595 -20.65 -6.72 -18.14
N SER A 596 -21.89 -6.36 -17.84
CA SER A 596 -23.06 -6.67 -18.65
C SER A 596 -23.88 -5.41 -18.85
N GLY A 597 -24.45 -5.24 -20.05
CA GLY A 597 -25.30 -4.09 -20.34
C GLY A 597 -26.28 -4.42 -21.44
N SER A 598 -27.51 -3.92 -21.34
CA SER A 598 -28.57 -4.17 -22.31
C SER A 598 -29.59 -3.05 -22.35
N TYR A 599 -30.22 -2.94 -23.51
CA TYR A 599 -31.37 -2.08 -23.75
C TYR A 599 -32.57 -2.96 -24.13
N SER A 600 -33.75 -2.59 -23.63
CA SER A 600 -35.00 -3.23 -24.02
C SER A 600 -36.10 -2.19 -24.14
N SER A 601 -37.16 -2.47 -24.93
CA SER A 601 -38.32 -1.59 -25.06
C SER A 601 -39.58 -2.35 -24.73
N LYS A 602 -40.39 -1.77 -23.83
CA LYS A 602 -41.69 -2.31 -23.41
C LYS A 602 -42.59 -1.18 -22.90
N ASP A 603 -43.89 -1.28 -23.18
CA ASP A 603 -44.93 -0.40 -22.62
C ASP A 603 -44.60 1.12 -22.76
N ASN A 604 -44.22 1.55 -23.97
CA ASN A 604 -43.82 2.91 -24.29
C ASN A 604 -42.63 3.44 -23.47
N LYS A 605 -41.76 2.55 -23.00
CA LYS A 605 -40.53 2.85 -22.29
C LYS A 605 -39.32 2.15 -22.94
N VAL A 606 -38.15 2.76 -22.81
CA VAL A 606 -36.87 2.09 -22.96
C VAL A 606 -36.32 1.86 -21.58
N ILE A 607 -35.85 0.65 -21.34
CA ILE A 607 -35.20 0.22 -20.12
C ILE A 607 -33.74 -0.09 -20.45
N PHE A 608 -32.81 0.61 -19.78
CA PHE A 608 -31.38 0.35 -19.80
C PHE A 608 -30.96 -0.26 -18.49
N LYS A 609 -30.12 -1.29 -18.56
CA LYS A 609 -29.46 -1.87 -17.40
C LYS A 609 -28.00 -2.09 -17.72
N LYS A 610 -27.13 -1.66 -16.81
CA LYS A 610 -25.68 -1.91 -16.88
C LYS A 610 -25.20 -2.36 -15.52
N THR A 611 -24.35 -3.37 -15.49
CA THR A 611 -23.67 -3.86 -14.27
C THR A 611 -22.20 -4.01 -14.56
N LEU A 612 -21.40 -3.41 -13.72
CA LEU A 612 -19.95 -3.54 -13.69
C LEU A 612 -19.54 -4.11 -12.34
N SER A 613 -18.80 -5.22 -12.33
CA SER A 613 -18.32 -5.84 -11.10
C SER A 613 -16.81 -5.90 -11.08
N PHE A 614 -16.22 -5.61 -9.93
CA PHE A 614 -14.82 -5.86 -9.61
C PHE A 614 -14.76 -6.96 -8.55
N ASN A 615 -14.22 -8.12 -8.93
CA ASN A 615 -14.34 -9.34 -8.13
C ASN A 615 -13.24 -9.49 -7.08
N THR A 616 -12.01 -9.05 -7.39
CA THR A 616 -10.80 -9.31 -6.58
C THR A 616 -10.19 -8.06 -5.93
N GLY A 617 -10.69 -6.87 -6.24
CA GLY A 617 -10.12 -5.59 -5.78
C GLY A 617 -8.75 -5.28 -6.39
N ARG A 618 -8.39 -5.95 -7.49
CA ARG A 618 -7.18 -5.64 -8.28
C ARG A 618 -7.36 -6.01 -9.74
N ILE A 619 -6.51 -5.44 -10.59
CA ILE A 619 -6.32 -5.84 -11.98
C ILE A 619 -4.89 -6.35 -12.08
N ARG A 620 -4.73 -7.62 -12.44
CA ARG A 620 -3.40 -8.26 -12.52
C ARG A 620 -2.62 -7.75 -13.72
N LYS A 621 -1.32 -7.58 -13.55
CA LYS A 621 -0.41 -7.19 -14.63
C LYS A 621 -0.53 -8.12 -15.85
N ALA A 622 -0.64 -9.42 -15.62
CA ALA A 622 -0.81 -10.40 -16.68
C ALA A 622 -2.08 -10.20 -17.53
N ASP A 623 -3.06 -9.46 -17.00
CA ASP A 623 -4.36 -9.21 -17.64
C ASP A 623 -4.50 -7.80 -18.25
N PHE A 624 -3.46 -6.96 -18.24
CA PHE A 624 -3.55 -5.55 -18.68
C PHE A 624 -3.97 -5.37 -20.14
N GLU A 625 -3.59 -6.24 -21.04
CA GLU A 625 -4.02 -6.16 -22.44
C GLU A 625 -5.52 -6.51 -22.60
N ASN A 626 -6.00 -7.50 -21.85
CA ASN A 626 -7.44 -7.80 -21.79
C ASN A 626 -8.20 -6.64 -21.15
N TRP A 627 -7.66 -6.04 -20.08
CA TRP A 627 -8.24 -4.87 -19.43
C TRP A 627 -8.36 -3.67 -20.38
N LYS A 628 -7.34 -3.35 -21.18
CA LYS A 628 -7.41 -2.30 -22.20
C LYS A 628 -8.51 -2.58 -23.25
N THR A 629 -8.60 -3.82 -23.68
CA THR A 629 -9.64 -4.25 -24.62
C THR A 629 -11.02 -4.12 -24.00
N PHE A 630 -11.18 -4.55 -22.75
CA PHE A 630 -12.41 -4.44 -21.98
C PHE A 630 -12.84 -2.97 -21.82
N THR A 631 -11.94 -2.10 -21.38
CA THR A 631 -12.24 -0.67 -21.19
C THR A 631 -12.65 0.02 -22.49
N LYS A 632 -12.04 -0.37 -23.62
CA LYS A 632 -12.45 0.11 -24.94
C LYS A 632 -13.86 -0.33 -25.29
N LYS A 633 -14.20 -1.63 -25.15
CA LYS A 633 -15.53 -2.15 -25.42
C LYS A 633 -16.58 -1.49 -24.54
N LEU A 634 -16.28 -1.27 -23.26
CA LEU A 634 -17.19 -0.59 -22.34
C LEU A 634 -17.40 0.88 -22.74
N LYS A 635 -16.34 1.57 -23.15
CA LYS A 635 -16.44 2.94 -23.67
C LYS A 635 -17.31 3.00 -24.93
N ASP A 636 -17.13 2.06 -25.86
CA ASP A 636 -17.92 2.00 -27.09
C ASP A 636 -19.41 1.73 -26.74
N PHE A 637 -19.69 0.84 -25.79
CA PHE A 637 -21.04 0.58 -25.29
C PHE A 637 -21.67 1.82 -24.64
N ASN A 638 -20.94 2.54 -23.79
CA ASN A 638 -21.42 3.74 -23.11
C ASN A 638 -21.73 4.91 -24.08
N SER A 639 -21.19 4.88 -25.30
CA SER A 639 -21.41 5.90 -26.33
C SER A 639 -22.61 5.62 -27.24
N ASN A 640 -23.33 4.53 -27.00
CA ASN A 640 -24.46 4.12 -27.83
C ASN A 640 -25.68 5.05 -27.69
N LEU A 641 -26.38 5.24 -28.79
CA LEU A 641 -27.61 6.02 -28.86
C LEU A 641 -28.80 5.12 -29.21
N ILE A 642 -29.94 5.41 -28.62
CA ILE A 642 -31.25 4.84 -28.95
C ILE A 642 -31.82 5.63 -30.09
N LEU A 643 -32.36 4.98 -31.11
CA LEU A 643 -33.11 5.64 -32.20
C LEU A 643 -34.61 5.49 -31.98
N ILE A 644 -35.30 6.62 -31.88
CA ILE A 644 -36.77 6.69 -31.81
C ILE A 644 -37.30 7.55 -32.97
N MET A 645 -38.44 7.17 -33.50
CA MET A 645 -39.07 7.87 -34.63
C MET A 645 -40.58 8.09 -34.38
N LYS A 646 -41.09 9.14 -34.97
CA LYS A 646 -42.52 9.32 -35.10
C LYS A 646 -42.98 8.69 -36.44
N PRO A 647 -43.84 7.66 -36.39
CA PRO A 647 -44.33 6.97 -37.59
C PRO A 647 -45.00 7.90 -38.61
#